data_3cc30bc4538494d93acfbb5aecea48c5
#
_entry.id   3cc30bc4538494d93acfbb5aecea48c5
#
_cell.length_a   1.000
_cell.length_b   1.000
_cell.length_c   1.000
_cell.angle_alpha   90.00
_cell.angle_beta   90.00
_cell.angle_gamma   90.00
#
_symmetry.space_group_name_H-M   'P 1'
#
loop_
_entity.id
_entity.type
_entity.pdbx_description
1 polymer ?
#
loop_
_entity_poly.entity_id
_entity_poly.type
_entity_poly.pdbx_seq_one_letter_code
_entity_poly.pdbx_strand_id
1 'polypeptide(L)'
;MTLLPTSGVAANGKPVFNWDEAAAQLTRSGSSWSFSPGQPATVTYGFRASAPSSVPGGVGGFQQFNSAQIIAAEAALQLWSDVANIAFVRVGFGTSGAGAYSNNATMLFANYTTETDPASAFAFLPSPGATGASNFAGDIWVDITQAENANPVFGDFGPHVLAHEIGHAIGISHPGPYDGGSPTYAADAVYWQDARMFTVMSYFGSMNAGGALPSFSWGPQYHDIAAAQRLYGANMTTRTGDTIYGFNSNAGRALFEISSATQGVTFSIWDAGGVDTLDLSGYAENADIDLRPGAFSSAGPTPDDGPAHLNLSIAPGVIIENAVGGSGADTLTGNLAANRLIGGGGADSLIGAEGDDTLDGGDRADRLFGDAGADRLLGGAGNDAIFGGAGDDVANAQAGADQIYGEDGADFLDGGNGHDSLNGGVGADTAIGGAGKDTIDGDADSDLLSGGDAGDVMFGGAMSDTINGGAGSDAIEGGDDADLILGWSGRDTIDGGGGDDLIDAGAGEDSIYGRTGRDSIAGGAGFDSIDGGGGNDTLQGGSDNDALNGGAGYDVIFGDDGDDLIDGGELNDILSGGAGSDIFVYAAGGDIDTLRDFVAGAGTEDVILISGFGAAFDTFAEVIAAATDDGVNTTIDFGAGDVLVIRGVLVFEFALQDFTFG
;
A
#
# COMPACT_ATOMS: atom_id res chain seq x y z
N MET A 1 7.14 13.66 4.79
CA MET A 1 6.25 14.72 4.28
C MET A 1 6.11 15.84 5.29
N THR A 2 6.38 17.10 4.93
CA THR A 2 6.12 18.22 5.83
C THR A 2 4.74 18.77 5.45
N LEU A 3 3.71 18.38 6.20
CA LEU A 3 2.39 18.98 6.02
C LEU A 3 2.51 20.50 6.14
N LEU A 4 1.91 21.22 5.19
CA LEU A 4 1.81 22.66 5.30
C LEU A 4 1.00 23.01 6.56
N PRO A 5 1.46 24.00 7.35
CA PRO A 5 0.70 24.39 8.53
C PRO A 5 -0.68 24.92 8.11
N THR A 6 -1.72 24.39 8.74
CA THR A 6 -3.12 24.75 8.46
C THR A 6 -3.68 25.77 9.45
N SER A 7 -2.92 26.07 10.51
CA SER A 7 -3.26 27.09 11.52
C SER A 7 -2.05 27.46 12.37
N GLY A 8 -2.12 28.54 13.10
CA GLY A 8 -1.08 28.98 14.02
C GLY A 8 -0.19 30.11 13.50
N VAL A 9 1.11 30.03 13.78
CA VAL A 9 2.10 31.03 13.34
C VAL A 9 3.26 30.31 12.67
N ALA A 10 3.56 30.68 11.45
CA ALA A 10 4.69 30.13 10.69
C ALA A 10 6.04 30.55 11.28
N ALA A 11 7.13 29.89 10.87
CA ALA A 11 8.49 30.17 11.35
C ALA A 11 8.95 31.62 11.15
N ASN A 12 8.40 32.32 10.17
CA ASN A 12 8.64 33.73 9.88
C ASN A 12 7.79 34.71 10.74
N GLY A 13 7.01 34.18 11.69
CA GLY A 13 6.17 34.99 12.60
C GLY A 13 4.83 35.42 12.03
N LYS A 14 4.49 35.05 10.79
CA LYS A 14 3.19 35.40 10.20
C LYS A 14 2.11 34.37 10.57
N PRO A 15 0.84 34.80 10.78
CA PRO A 15 -0.25 33.86 11.02
C PRO A 15 -0.45 32.94 9.80
N VAL A 16 -0.85 31.73 10.07
CA VAL A 16 -1.29 30.74 9.06
C VAL A 16 -2.81 30.77 9.03
N PHE A 17 -3.40 31.06 7.88
CA PHE A 17 -4.85 31.10 7.71
C PHE A 17 -5.36 29.73 7.22
N ASN A 18 -6.45 29.29 7.81
CA ASN A 18 -7.22 28.19 7.27
C ASN A 18 -8.02 28.65 6.02
N TRP A 19 -8.71 27.71 5.41
CA TRP A 19 -9.52 27.93 4.19
C TRP A 19 -10.52 29.10 4.33
N ASP A 20 -11.28 29.13 5.44
CA ASP A 20 -12.31 30.13 5.68
C ASP A 20 -11.71 31.52 6.02
N GLU A 21 -10.63 31.55 6.77
CA GLU A 21 -9.89 32.78 7.11
C GLU A 21 -9.29 33.44 5.86
N ALA A 22 -8.69 32.62 4.98
CA ALA A 22 -8.14 33.10 3.71
C ALA A 22 -9.27 33.61 2.79
N ALA A 23 -10.37 32.87 2.68
CA ALA A 23 -11.55 33.31 1.93
C ALA A 23 -12.12 34.62 2.48
N ALA A 24 -12.23 34.77 3.80
CA ALA A 24 -12.70 36.01 4.41
C ALA A 24 -11.76 37.19 4.14
N GLN A 25 -10.45 36.96 4.18
CA GLN A 25 -9.44 37.99 3.87
C GLN A 25 -9.52 38.44 2.41
N LEU A 26 -9.65 37.51 1.48
CA LEU A 26 -9.76 37.81 0.05
C LEU A 26 -11.09 38.47 -0.34
N THR A 27 -12.14 38.27 0.45
CA THR A 27 -13.47 38.86 0.19
C THR A 27 -13.82 40.03 1.12
N ARG A 28 -12.84 40.63 1.79
CA ARG A 28 -13.03 41.68 2.81
C ARG A 28 -13.66 42.99 2.25
N SER A 29 -13.59 43.22 0.95
CA SER A 29 -14.24 44.37 0.32
C SER A 29 -15.77 44.31 0.39
N GLY A 30 -16.33 43.10 0.56
CA GLY A 30 -17.77 42.86 0.49
C GLY A 30 -18.37 43.05 -0.89
N SER A 31 -17.56 43.29 -1.92
CA SER A 31 -18.02 43.49 -3.30
C SER A 31 -18.38 42.16 -3.95
N SER A 32 -19.51 42.06 -4.64
CA SER A 32 -19.98 40.88 -5.34
C SER A 32 -21.01 41.24 -6.39
N TRP A 33 -21.19 40.44 -7.43
CA TRP A 33 -22.33 40.52 -8.33
C TRP A 33 -23.62 39.92 -7.75
N SER A 34 -23.47 39.09 -6.72
CA SER A 34 -24.58 38.54 -5.97
C SER A 34 -25.09 39.54 -4.91
N PHE A 35 -26.40 39.53 -4.65
CA PHE A 35 -26.98 40.34 -3.57
C PHE A 35 -26.70 39.83 -2.16
N SER A 36 -26.27 38.58 -2.03
CA SER A 36 -25.93 37.96 -0.77
C SER A 36 -24.79 36.95 -0.98
N PRO A 37 -23.85 36.82 -0.05
CA PRO A 37 -22.79 35.82 -0.11
C PRO A 37 -23.37 34.41 -0.30
N GLY A 38 -22.67 33.58 -1.07
CA GLY A 38 -23.04 32.19 -1.35
C GLY A 38 -24.18 32.00 -2.34
N GLN A 39 -24.70 33.08 -2.94
CA GLN A 39 -25.77 33.00 -3.93
C GLN A 39 -25.24 33.12 -5.38
N PRO A 40 -25.81 32.36 -6.34
CA PRO A 40 -25.39 32.38 -7.72
C PRO A 40 -25.51 33.76 -8.35
N ALA A 41 -24.67 34.07 -9.34
CA ALA A 41 -24.73 35.28 -10.13
C ALA A 41 -24.57 34.98 -11.62
N THR A 42 -25.20 35.83 -12.46
CA THR A 42 -24.98 35.84 -13.92
C THR A 42 -24.46 37.19 -14.34
N VAL A 43 -23.31 37.21 -14.98
CA VAL A 43 -22.61 38.42 -15.43
C VAL A 43 -22.50 38.42 -16.94
N THR A 44 -22.99 39.48 -17.61
CA THR A 44 -22.71 39.64 -19.04
C THR A 44 -21.33 40.24 -19.22
N TYR A 45 -20.53 39.68 -20.14
CA TYR A 45 -19.23 40.24 -20.47
C TYR A 45 -19.06 40.50 -21.97
N GLY A 46 -18.08 41.32 -22.31
CA GLY A 46 -17.76 41.62 -23.72
C GLY A 46 -16.40 42.31 -23.84
N PHE A 47 -15.95 42.42 -25.09
CA PHE A 47 -14.71 43.11 -25.42
C PHE A 47 -15.08 44.47 -26.02
N ARG A 48 -14.50 45.57 -25.50
CA ARG A 48 -14.86 46.92 -25.91
C ARG A 48 -14.67 47.14 -27.41
N ALA A 49 -15.70 47.65 -28.05
CA ALA A 49 -15.68 48.03 -29.47
C ALA A 49 -15.04 49.41 -29.70
N SER A 50 -15.12 50.31 -28.71
CA SER A 50 -14.59 51.67 -28.79
C SER A 50 -14.19 52.21 -27.42
N ALA A 51 -13.31 53.21 -27.39
CA ALA A 51 -12.95 53.92 -26.18
C ALA A 51 -14.19 54.52 -25.49
N PRO A 52 -14.26 54.47 -24.12
CA PRO A 52 -15.28 55.20 -23.39
C PRO A 52 -15.03 56.72 -23.48
N SER A 53 -16.08 57.51 -23.18
CA SER A 53 -15.99 58.98 -23.19
C SER A 53 -15.05 59.56 -22.14
N SER A 54 -14.76 58.78 -21.07
CA SER A 54 -13.73 59.06 -20.09
C SER A 54 -12.98 57.77 -19.82
N VAL A 55 -11.64 57.80 -19.86
CA VAL A 55 -10.79 56.64 -19.57
C VAL A 55 -10.46 56.65 -18.08
N PRO A 56 -10.63 55.52 -17.36
CA PRO A 56 -10.34 55.46 -15.93
C PRO A 56 -8.84 55.60 -15.66
N GLY A 57 -8.47 56.15 -14.47
CA GLY A 57 -7.08 56.16 -13.98
C GLY A 57 -6.07 56.97 -14.78
N GLY A 58 -6.52 57.77 -15.77
CA GLY A 58 -5.61 58.56 -16.62
C GLY A 58 -4.85 57.77 -17.66
N VAL A 59 -5.20 56.46 -17.85
CA VAL A 59 -4.63 55.63 -18.93
C VAL A 59 -5.01 56.14 -20.30
N GLY A 60 -4.17 55.95 -21.31
CA GLY A 60 -4.38 56.43 -22.67
C GLY A 60 -4.18 55.32 -23.72
N GLY A 61 -4.51 55.65 -24.96
CA GLY A 61 -4.23 54.77 -26.09
C GLY A 61 -5.08 53.50 -26.13
N PHE A 62 -6.41 53.64 -26.01
CA PHE A 62 -7.33 52.49 -26.11
C PHE A 62 -7.07 51.66 -27.35
N GLN A 63 -7.01 50.32 -27.15
CA GLN A 63 -7.04 49.33 -28.22
C GLN A 63 -8.02 48.21 -27.92
N GLN A 64 -8.52 47.54 -28.94
CA GLN A 64 -9.35 46.35 -28.82
C GLN A 64 -8.50 45.14 -28.45
N PHE A 65 -9.08 44.18 -27.73
CA PHE A 65 -8.47 42.86 -27.54
C PHE A 65 -8.24 42.18 -28.90
N ASN A 66 -7.11 41.55 -29.09
CA ASN A 66 -6.88 40.68 -30.23
C ASN A 66 -7.42 39.26 -30.00
N SER A 67 -7.34 38.40 -31.00
CA SER A 67 -7.90 37.04 -30.92
C SER A 67 -7.26 36.18 -29.84
N ALA A 68 -5.96 36.30 -29.59
CA ALA A 68 -5.25 35.52 -28.54
C ALA A 68 -5.71 35.98 -27.15
N GLN A 69 -5.85 37.29 -26.95
CA GLN A 69 -6.35 37.84 -25.69
C GLN A 69 -7.81 37.43 -25.41
N ILE A 70 -8.66 37.41 -26.44
CA ILE A 70 -10.05 36.94 -26.32
C ILE A 70 -10.10 35.50 -25.89
N ILE A 71 -9.32 34.62 -26.52
CA ILE A 71 -9.25 33.20 -26.19
C ILE A 71 -8.77 33.01 -24.74
N ALA A 72 -7.73 33.70 -24.33
CA ALA A 72 -7.18 33.60 -22.97
C ALA A 72 -8.16 34.10 -21.89
N ALA A 73 -8.84 35.22 -22.14
CA ALA A 73 -9.85 35.77 -21.22
C ALA A 73 -11.04 34.81 -21.08
N GLU A 74 -11.52 34.24 -22.18
CA GLU A 74 -12.63 33.27 -22.15
C GLU A 74 -12.26 31.99 -21.41
N ALA A 75 -11.02 31.49 -21.58
CA ALA A 75 -10.54 30.36 -20.84
C ALA A 75 -10.46 30.64 -19.31
N ALA A 76 -9.95 31.82 -18.94
CA ALA A 76 -9.91 32.23 -17.52
C ALA A 76 -11.31 32.40 -16.91
N LEU A 77 -12.25 33.02 -17.62
CA LEU A 77 -13.65 33.13 -17.16
C LEU A 77 -14.30 31.74 -16.94
N GLN A 78 -14.03 30.78 -17.80
CA GLN A 78 -14.53 29.42 -17.64
C GLN A 78 -13.97 28.75 -16.37
N LEU A 79 -12.69 28.94 -16.07
CA LEU A 79 -12.09 28.38 -14.87
C LEU A 79 -12.69 28.97 -13.57
N TRP A 80 -13.02 30.26 -13.56
CA TRP A 80 -13.74 30.86 -12.44
C TRP A 80 -15.18 30.36 -12.32
N SER A 81 -15.88 30.10 -13.44
CA SER A 81 -17.20 29.45 -13.43
C SER A 81 -17.16 28.00 -12.99
N ASP A 82 -16.07 27.28 -13.24
CA ASP A 82 -15.94 25.88 -12.83
C ASP A 82 -15.97 25.75 -11.32
N VAL A 83 -15.36 26.66 -10.59
CA VAL A 83 -15.18 26.54 -9.13
C VAL A 83 -16.32 27.14 -8.30
N ALA A 84 -17.11 28.04 -8.88
CA ALA A 84 -18.19 28.74 -8.17
C ALA A 84 -19.42 28.99 -9.05
N ASN A 85 -20.57 29.18 -8.44
CA ASN A 85 -21.86 29.44 -9.13
C ASN A 85 -21.93 30.88 -9.73
N ILE A 86 -20.94 31.24 -10.56
CA ILE A 86 -20.94 32.47 -11.35
C ILE A 86 -20.95 32.11 -12.84
N ALA A 87 -21.98 32.51 -13.53
CA ALA A 87 -22.13 32.28 -14.97
C ALA A 87 -21.77 33.55 -15.77
N PHE A 88 -20.91 33.40 -16.75
CA PHE A 88 -20.53 34.47 -17.66
C PHE A 88 -21.21 34.30 -19.00
N VAL A 89 -21.97 35.33 -19.41
CA VAL A 89 -22.71 35.35 -20.67
C VAL A 89 -22.12 36.40 -21.59
N ARG A 90 -21.56 35.96 -22.71
CA ARG A 90 -20.90 36.83 -23.66
C ARG A 90 -21.88 37.68 -24.45
N VAL A 91 -21.57 38.99 -24.61
CA VAL A 91 -22.20 39.90 -25.54
C VAL A 91 -21.26 40.14 -26.72
N GLY A 92 -21.58 39.54 -27.85
CA GLY A 92 -20.72 39.46 -29.04
C GLY A 92 -20.42 37.98 -29.39
N PHE A 93 -19.71 37.74 -30.51
CA PHE A 93 -19.43 36.40 -30.98
C PHE A 93 -18.14 36.34 -31.82
N GLY A 94 -17.43 35.20 -31.73
CA GLY A 94 -16.16 34.98 -32.44
C GLY A 94 -14.96 35.67 -31.78
N THR A 95 -13.78 35.47 -32.31
CA THR A 95 -12.52 36.04 -31.80
C THR A 95 -11.95 37.15 -32.65
N SER A 96 -12.63 37.51 -33.73
CA SER A 96 -12.21 38.58 -34.68
C SER A 96 -13.39 39.16 -35.41
N GLY A 97 -13.16 40.31 -36.05
CA GLY A 97 -14.18 41.06 -36.81
C GLY A 97 -15.15 41.85 -35.91
N ALA A 98 -16.04 42.65 -36.49
CA ALA A 98 -16.89 43.55 -35.74
C ALA A 98 -17.84 42.84 -34.74
N GLY A 99 -18.21 41.59 -35.01
CA GLY A 99 -19.06 40.80 -34.11
C GLY A 99 -18.38 40.38 -32.81
N ALA A 100 -17.06 40.39 -32.74
CA ALA A 100 -16.30 40.03 -31.56
C ALA A 100 -16.40 41.09 -30.44
N TYR A 101 -16.82 42.30 -30.74
CA TYR A 101 -16.75 43.44 -29.82
C TYR A 101 -18.15 44.02 -29.53
N SER A 102 -18.32 44.47 -28.27
CA SER A 102 -19.56 45.13 -27.81
C SER A 102 -19.26 46.07 -26.65
N ASN A 103 -19.98 47.16 -26.54
CA ASN A 103 -19.97 48.03 -25.36
C ASN A 103 -21.19 47.82 -24.45
N ASN A 104 -22.01 46.79 -24.70
CA ASN A 104 -23.29 46.59 -24.01
C ASN A 104 -23.26 45.48 -22.94
N ALA A 105 -22.12 45.08 -22.48
CA ALA A 105 -21.97 44.11 -21.40
C ALA A 105 -21.76 44.80 -20.04
N THR A 106 -21.99 44.07 -18.96
CA THR A 106 -21.78 44.54 -17.59
C THR A 106 -20.30 44.64 -17.27
N MET A 107 -19.50 43.62 -17.65
CA MET A 107 -18.05 43.54 -17.53
C MET A 107 -17.43 43.72 -18.93
N LEU A 108 -16.50 44.63 -19.10
CA LEU A 108 -15.88 44.89 -20.38
C LEU A 108 -14.35 44.83 -20.31
N PHE A 109 -13.77 44.13 -21.25
CA PHE A 109 -12.33 44.01 -21.43
C PHE A 109 -11.82 45.06 -22.44
N ALA A 110 -10.70 45.72 -22.10
CA ALA A 110 -10.07 46.73 -22.96
C ALA A 110 -8.53 46.71 -22.79
N ASN A 111 -7.84 47.13 -23.83
CA ASN A 111 -6.41 47.41 -23.76
C ASN A 111 -6.12 48.91 -23.63
N TYR A 112 -4.97 49.20 -23.01
CA TYR A 112 -4.42 50.54 -22.99
C TYR A 112 -2.89 50.53 -23.33
N THR A 113 -2.35 51.67 -23.65
CA THR A 113 -0.95 51.87 -24.00
C THR A 113 -0.43 53.13 -23.33
N THR A 114 -0.27 53.18 -22.02
CA THR A 114 0.30 54.35 -21.36
C THR A 114 1.65 54.02 -20.77
N GLU A 115 2.64 54.86 -20.95
CA GLU A 115 3.99 54.71 -20.39
C GLU A 115 4.08 55.20 -18.92
N THR A 116 2.98 55.76 -18.36
CA THR A 116 3.00 56.37 -17.03
C THR A 116 2.42 55.49 -15.93
N ASP A 117 1.77 54.38 -16.27
CA ASP A 117 1.24 53.43 -15.30
C ASP A 117 2.12 52.18 -15.22
N PRO A 118 2.71 51.86 -14.07
CA PRO A 118 3.55 50.70 -13.92
C PRO A 118 2.77 49.37 -13.76
N ALA A 119 1.43 49.44 -13.74
CA ALA A 119 0.59 48.26 -13.60
C ALA A 119 0.52 47.48 -14.92
N SER A 120 0.61 46.14 -14.86
CA SER A 120 0.44 45.26 -16.02
C SER A 120 -1.02 45.21 -16.48
N ALA A 121 -1.95 45.44 -15.57
CA ALA A 121 -3.38 45.53 -15.79
C ALA A 121 -4.05 46.08 -14.53
N PHE A 122 -5.32 46.38 -14.63
CA PHE A 122 -6.16 46.68 -13.47
C PHE A 122 -7.63 46.35 -13.76
N ALA A 123 -8.39 46.04 -12.69
CA ALA A 123 -9.82 45.84 -12.77
C ALA A 123 -10.57 46.63 -11.69
N PHE A 124 -11.83 46.86 -11.94
CA PHE A 124 -12.74 47.48 -10.97
C PHE A 124 -13.56 46.44 -10.25
N LEU A 125 -13.64 46.54 -8.91
CA LEU A 125 -14.49 45.67 -8.11
C LEU A 125 -15.97 45.77 -8.56
N PRO A 126 -16.74 44.67 -8.44
CA PRO A 126 -18.16 44.67 -8.78
C PRO A 126 -18.97 45.63 -7.89
N SER A 127 -20.02 46.18 -8.44
CA SER A 127 -21.01 46.98 -7.69
C SER A 127 -22.41 46.38 -7.92
N PRO A 128 -23.09 45.87 -6.89
CA PRO A 128 -24.40 45.25 -7.03
C PRO A 128 -25.39 46.20 -7.67
N GLY A 129 -26.08 45.73 -8.74
CA GLY A 129 -27.04 46.54 -9.48
C GLY A 129 -26.43 47.49 -10.53
N ALA A 130 -25.12 47.52 -10.73
CA ALA A 130 -24.48 48.22 -11.82
C ALA A 130 -24.81 47.53 -13.16
N THR A 131 -25.48 48.24 -14.05
CA THR A 131 -25.82 47.73 -15.39
C THR A 131 -25.46 48.75 -16.44
N GLY A 132 -24.69 48.37 -17.47
CA GLY A 132 -24.41 49.14 -18.66
C GLY A 132 -23.07 49.82 -18.75
N ALA A 133 -22.66 50.16 -19.95
CA ALA A 133 -21.32 50.59 -20.38
C ALA A 133 -20.82 51.94 -19.82
N SER A 134 -21.63 52.65 -19.07
CA SER A 134 -21.24 53.93 -18.43
C SER A 134 -20.70 53.77 -17.01
N ASN A 135 -20.75 52.55 -16.47
CA ASN A 135 -20.19 52.19 -15.14
C ASN A 135 -18.99 51.26 -15.37
N PHE A 136 -17.87 51.58 -14.73
CA PHE A 136 -16.67 50.77 -14.86
C PHE A 136 -16.62 49.58 -13.90
N ALA A 137 -17.65 49.36 -13.09
CA ALA A 137 -17.67 48.21 -12.18
C ALA A 137 -17.47 46.89 -12.91
N GLY A 138 -16.45 46.14 -12.53
CA GLY A 138 -16.06 44.89 -13.17
C GLY A 138 -15.29 45.00 -14.50
N ASP A 139 -15.04 46.22 -15.01
CA ASP A 139 -14.23 46.41 -16.23
C ASP A 139 -12.75 46.06 -16.00
N ILE A 140 -12.15 45.44 -17.00
CA ILE A 140 -10.75 44.96 -16.97
C ILE A 140 -9.96 45.71 -18.06
N TRP A 141 -8.83 46.27 -17.66
CA TRP A 141 -7.94 47.03 -18.53
C TRP A 141 -6.54 46.45 -18.50
N VAL A 142 -5.98 46.12 -19.66
CA VAL A 142 -4.70 45.39 -19.82
C VAL A 142 -3.69 46.26 -20.55
N ASP A 143 -2.50 46.39 -20.00
CA ASP A 143 -1.35 47.08 -20.60
C ASP A 143 -0.71 46.21 -21.69
N ILE A 144 -0.87 46.61 -22.96
CA ILE A 144 -0.29 45.89 -24.09
C ILE A 144 1.11 46.38 -24.49
N THR A 145 1.67 47.30 -23.78
CA THR A 145 3.13 47.60 -23.94
C THR A 145 3.99 46.45 -23.48
N GLN A 146 3.47 45.57 -22.61
CA GLN A 146 4.07 44.30 -22.21
C GLN A 146 3.72 43.22 -23.25
N ALA A 147 4.76 42.60 -23.82
CA ALA A 147 4.59 41.66 -24.94
C ALA A 147 3.77 40.40 -24.54
N GLU A 148 3.88 39.95 -23.30
CA GLU A 148 3.16 38.81 -22.75
C GLU A 148 1.64 39.07 -22.65
N ASN A 149 1.27 40.28 -22.31
CA ASN A 149 -0.14 40.72 -22.26
C ASN A 149 -0.72 40.87 -23.66
N ALA A 150 0.08 41.34 -24.62
CA ALA A 150 -0.36 41.51 -26.01
C ALA A 150 -0.53 40.17 -26.74
N ASN A 151 0.27 39.15 -26.39
CA ASN A 151 0.22 37.82 -26.98
C ASN A 151 0.30 36.74 -25.86
N PRO A 152 -0.78 36.57 -25.11
CA PRO A 152 -0.79 35.64 -23.98
C PRO A 152 -0.60 34.19 -24.44
N VAL A 153 0.36 33.49 -23.81
CA VAL A 153 0.61 32.07 -23.98
C VAL A 153 0.35 31.37 -22.66
N PHE A 154 -0.37 30.26 -22.66
CA PHE A 154 -0.73 29.55 -21.44
C PHE A 154 0.54 29.06 -20.72
N GLY A 155 0.60 29.29 -19.40
CA GLY A 155 1.78 29.05 -18.55
C GLY A 155 2.68 30.28 -18.35
N ASP A 156 2.56 31.31 -19.20
CA ASP A 156 3.27 32.58 -19.07
C ASP A 156 2.50 33.60 -18.22
N PHE A 157 3.10 34.77 -17.99
CA PHE A 157 2.56 35.81 -17.13
C PHE A 157 1.26 36.46 -17.68
N GLY A 158 1.06 36.57 -19.01
CA GLY A 158 -0.10 37.22 -19.60
C GLY A 158 -1.46 36.59 -19.23
N PRO A 159 -1.65 35.28 -19.40
CA PRO A 159 -2.88 34.61 -18.91
C PRO A 159 -3.07 34.68 -17.39
N HIS A 160 -1.99 34.66 -16.61
CA HIS A 160 -2.02 34.86 -15.15
C HIS A 160 -2.61 36.24 -14.80
N VAL A 161 -2.16 37.29 -15.48
CA VAL A 161 -2.72 38.65 -15.32
C VAL A 161 -4.23 38.68 -15.59
N LEU A 162 -4.70 38.01 -16.64
CA LEU A 162 -6.14 37.94 -16.93
C LEU A 162 -6.91 37.22 -15.82
N ALA A 163 -6.40 36.10 -15.31
CA ALA A 163 -7.01 35.38 -14.19
C ALA A 163 -7.09 36.24 -12.93
N HIS A 164 -6.02 36.97 -12.62
CA HIS A 164 -5.91 37.92 -11.49
C HIS A 164 -6.96 39.04 -11.62
N GLU A 165 -7.00 39.73 -12.75
CA GLU A 165 -7.94 40.86 -12.97
C GLU A 165 -9.40 40.40 -12.99
N ILE A 166 -9.69 39.21 -13.51
CA ILE A 166 -11.03 38.62 -13.42
C ILE A 166 -11.36 38.36 -11.94
N GLY A 167 -10.42 37.93 -11.11
CA GLY A 167 -10.58 37.78 -9.67
C GLY A 167 -11.07 39.09 -9.02
N HIS A 168 -10.46 40.23 -9.35
CA HIS A 168 -10.93 41.54 -8.90
C HIS A 168 -12.32 41.87 -9.45
N ALA A 169 -12.55 41.63 -10.74
CA ALA A 169 -13.81 41.89 -11.40
C ALA A 169 -14.99 41.07 -10.86
N ILE A 170 -14.74 39.99 -10.15
CA ILE A 170 -15.75 39.20 -9.43
C ILE A 170 -15.78 39.45 -7.91
N GLY A 171 -14.94 40.35 -7.38
CA GLY A 171 -15.01 40.80 -5.98
C GLY A 171 -13.90 40.30 -5.05
N ILE A 172 -12.87 39.66 -5.58
CA ILE A 172 -11.74 39.16 -4.80
C ILE A 172 -10.69 40.28 -4.70
N SER A 173 -10.17 40.51 -3.49
CA SER A 173 -9.14 41.50 -3.21
C SER A 173 -7.77 40.86 -3.11
N HIS A 174 -6.69 41.65 -3.17
CA HIS A 174 -5.37 41.14 -2.78
C HIS A 174 -5.37 40.58 -1.36
N PRO A 175 -4.52 39.59 -1.03
CA PRO A 175 -4.40 39.07 0.34
C PRO A 175 -3.97 40.14 1.38
N GLY A 176 -3.07 41.03 0.98
CA GLY A 176 -2.57 42.14 1.79
C GLY A 176 -3.16 43.51 1.40
N PRO A 177 -2.79 44.59 2.10
CA PRO A 177 -3.24 45.96 1.83
C PRO A 177 -2.44 46.63 0.70
N TYR A 178 -1.79 45.88 -0.17
CA TYR A 178 -1.04 46.37 -1.31
C TYR A 178 -1.92 46.49 -2.55
N ASP A 179 -1.71 47.56 -3.33
CA ASP A 179 -2.41 47.83 -4.57
C ASP A 179 -1.44 48.61 -5.49
N GLY A 180 -0.72 47.88 -6.34
CA GLY A 180 0.38 48.42 -7.12
C GLY A 180 1.67 48.67 -6.31
N GLY A 181 2.61 49.41 -6.89
CA GLY A 181 3.91 49.73 -6.26
C GLY A 181 4.88 48.54 -6.20
N SER A 182 5.71 48.49 -5.19
CA SER A 182 6.72 47.46 -4.98
C SER A 182 6.61 46.87 -3.56
N PRO A 183 5.53 46.12 -3.26
CA PRO A 183 5.35 45.53 -1.95
C PRO A 183 6.41 44.46 -1.69
N THR A 184 6.72 44.29 -0.38
CA THR A 184 7.61 43.23 0.07
C THR A 184 6.87 42.23 0.94
N TYR A 185 7.16 40.93 0.79
CA TYR A 185 6.50 39.92 1.59
C TYR A 185 6.66 40.14 3.10
N ALA A 186 7.84 40.57 3.52
CA ALA A 186 8.12 40.82 4.95
C ALA A 186 7.23 41.89 5.56
N ALA A 187 6.98 42.99 4.82
CA ALA A 187 6.23 44.15 5.33
C ALA A 187 4.73 44.07 5.02
N ASP A 188 4.36 43.56 3.84
CA ASP A 188 3.04 43.76 3.28
C ASP A 188 2.15 42.49 3.25
N ALA A 189 2.76 41.29 3.31
CA ALA A 189 1.98 40.06 3.45
C ALA A 189 1.33 39.96 4.83
N VAL A 190 0.02 39.76 4.86
CA VAL A 190 -0.78 39.70 6.09
C VAL A 190 -0.67 38.33 6.76
N TYR A 191 -0.58 37.27 5.99
CA TYR A 191 -0.48 35.89 6.47
C TYR A 191 0.57 35.10 5.68
N TRP A 192 0.93 33.92 6.19
CA TRP A 192 2.05 33.13 5.63
C TRP A 192 1.79 32.65 4.19
N GLN A 193 0.55 32.26 3.90
CA GLN A 193 0.16 31.75 2.57
C GLN A 193 -0.14 32.88 1.56
N ASP A 194 0.25 34.14 1.82
CA ASP A 194 0.17 35.22 0.83
C ASP A 194 1.26 35.04 -0.22
N ALA A 195 1.03 34.07 -1.13
CA ALA A 195 1.93 33.69 -2.20
C ALA A 195 1.14 33.11 -3.39
N ARG A 196 1.73 33.17 -4.59
CA ARG A 196 1.08 32.75 -5.85
C ARG A 196 0.72 31.26 -5.91
N MET A 197 1.33 30.43 -5.08
CA MET A 197 0.93 29.01 -5.00
C MET A 197 -0.44 28.82 -4.32
N PHE A 198 -0.91 29.77 -3.53
CA PHE A 198 -2.20 29.72 -2.83
C PHE A 198 -3.27 30.58 -3.49
N THR A 199 -2.89 31.67 -4.15
CA THR A 199 -3.82 32.62 -4.76
C THR A 199 -3.19 33.38 -5.91
N VAL A 200 -3.90 33.46 -7.04
CA VAL A 200 -3.49 34.31 -8.17
C VAL A 200 -3.49 35.80 -7.81
N MET A 201 -4.17 36.17 -6.70
CA MET A 201 -4.26 37.55 -6.22
C MET A 201 -3.01 38.03 -5.49
N SER A 202 -2.02 37.17 -5.24
CA SER A 202 -0.78 37.55 -4.57
C SER A 202 0.27 38.10 -5.54
N TYR A 203 0.97 39.14 -5.12
CA TYR A 203 2.14 39.68 -5.81
C TYR A 203 3.43 38.93 -5.47
N PHE A 204 3.41 38.10 -4.42
CA PHE A 204 4.60 37.46 -3.89
C PHE A 204 4.84 36.10 -4.53
N GLY A 205 6.12 35.80 -4.80
CA GLY A 205 6.53 34.50 -5.33
C GLY A 205 6.29 33.37 -4.33
N SER A 206 6.08 32.17 -4.83
CA SER A 206 5.84 30.94 -4.07
C SER A 206 6.96 30.60 -3.06
N MET A 207 8.20 30.95 -3.37
CA MET A 207 9.37 30.77 -2.48
C MET A 207 9.17 31.39 -1.08
N ASN A 208 8.37 32.43 -0.95
CA ASN A 208 8.09 33.06 0.34
C ASN A 208 7.27 32.17 1.29
N ALA A 209 6.52 31.24 0.75
CA ALA A 209 5.72 30.25 1.46
C ALA A 209 6.27 28.80 1.32
N GLY A 210 7.53 28.65 0.90
CA GLY A 210 8.23 27.37 0.86
C GLY A 210 7.99 26.51 -0.39
N GLY A 211 7.32 27.06 -1.42
CA GLY A 211 7.09 26.37 -2.69
C GLY A 211 7.90 26.93 -3.85
N ALA A 212 8.02 26.19 -4.93
CA ALA A 212 8.55 26.64 -6.20
C ALA A 212 7.56 26.28 -7.32
N LEU A 213 7.13 27.26 -8.10
CA LEU A 213 6.19 27.05 -9.20
C LEU A 213 6.94 26.92 -10.52
N PRO A 214 6.71 25.85 -11.29
CA PRO A 214 7.33 25.67 -12.61
C PRO A 214 6.74 26.58 -13.68
N SER A 215 5.53 27.10 -13.44
CA SER A 215 4.82 27.99 -14.36
C SER A 215 3.91 28.95 -13.61
N PHE A 216 3.43 30.01 -14.27
CA PHE A 216 2.36 30.84 -13.73
C PHE A 216 1.02 30.09 -13.87
N SER A 217 0.27 30.00 -12.77
CA SER A 217 -1.12 29.57 -12.86
C SER A 217 -1.95 30.65 -13.55
N TRP A 218 -2.85 30.24 -14.45
CA TRP A 218 -3.78 31.11 -15.13
C TRP A 218 -5.26 30.78 -14.83
N GLY A 219 -5.47 30.06 -13.70
CA GLY A 219 -6.78 29.78 -13.11
C GLY A 219 -6.76 29.96 -11.60
N PRO A 220 -7.94 29.91 -10.97
CA PRO A 220 -8.06 30.04 -9.52
C PRO A 220 -7.21 29.02 -8.80
N GLN A 221 -6.51 29.47 -7.76
CA GLN A 221 -5.73 28.62 -6.87
C GLN A 221 -6.52 28.33 -5.60
N TYR A 222 -5.91 27.58 -4.70
CA TYR A 222 -6.50 27.07 -3.47
C TYR A 222 -7.35 28.10 -2.71
N HIS A 223 -6.82 29.27 -2.37
CA HIS A 223 -7.57 30.31 -1.65
C HIS A 223 -8.55 31.07 -2.54
N ASP A 224 -8.30 31.13 -3.83
CA ASP A 224 -9.21 31.77 -4.79
C ASP A 224 -10.50 30.99 -4.93
N ILE A 225 -10.41 29.65 -4.94
CA ILE A 225 -11.57 28.75 -4.95
C ILE A 225 -12.43 29.03 -3.71
N ALA A 226 -11.82 29.07 -2.52
CA ALA A 226 -12.50 29.43 -1.28
C ALA A 226 -13.20 30.77 -1.35
N ALA A 227 -12.52 31.79 -1.85
CA ALA A 227 -13.06 33.14 -1.96
C ALA A 227 -14.23 33.21 -2.94
N ALA A 228 -14.10 32.59 -4.11
CA ALA A 228 -15.17 32.56 -5.10
C ALA A 228 -16.40 31.80 -4.60
N GLN A 229 -16.20 30.67 -3.94
CA GLN A 229 -17.29 29.89 -3.34
C GLN A 229 -17.97 30.63 -2.18
N ARG A 230 -17.22 31.38 -1.38
CA ARG A 230 -17.78 32.25 -0.35
C ARG A 230 -18.71 33.34 -0.95
N LEU A 231 -18.34 33.88 -2.09
CA LEU A 231 -19.15 34.90 -2.78
C LEU A 231 -20.38 34.34 -3.48
N TYR A 232 -20.26 33.22 -4.18
CA TYR A 232 -21.23 32.71 -5.14
C TYR A 232 -21.78 31.32 -4.85
N GLY A 233 -21.26 30.60 -3.85
CA GLY A 233 -21.50 29.18 -3.61
C GLY A 233 -20.64 28.29 -4.52
N ALA A 234 -20.40 27.07 -4.10
CA ALA A 234 -19.65 26.10 -4.86
C ALA A 234 -20.41 25.63 -6.11
N ASN A 235 -19.72 25.46 -7.24
CA ASN A 235 -20.33 24.86 -8.41
C ASN A 235 -20.28 23.33 -8.33
N MET A 236 -21.38 22.74 -7.91
CA MET A 236 -21.54 21.28 -7.75
C MET A 236 -21.99 20.59 -9.04
N THR A 237 -21.84 21.25 -10.19
CA THR A 237 -22.15 20.66 -11.50
C THR A 237 -20.94 20.52 -12.41
N THR A 238 -19.78 20.93 -11.91
CA THR A 238 -18.52 20.86 -12.63
C THR A 238 -17.91 19.47 -12.49
N ARG A 239 -17.64 18.82 -13.63
CA ARG A 239 -16.93 17.52 -13.67
C ARG A 239 -17.50 16.50 -12.69
N THR A 240 -18.79 16.16 -12.86
CA THR A 240 -19.51 15.19 -12.02
C THR A 240 -19.35 13.74 -12.49
N GLY A 241 -18.53 13.48 -13.46
CA GLY A 241 -18.19 12.16 -13.97
C GLY A 241 -16.68 11.97 -13.93
N ASP A 242 -16.22 10.77 -14.17
CA ASP A 242 -14.83 10.37 -14.06
C ASP A 242 -13.86 11.27 -14.84
N THR A 243 -13.05 12.01 -14.11
CA THR A 243 -12.15 13.04 -14.64
C THR A 243 -10.68 12.63 -14.47
N ILE A 244 -9.90 12.84 -15.52
CA ILE A 244 -8.44 12.67 -15.47
C ILE A 244 -7.80 14.06 -15.54
N TYR A 245 -6.91 14.34 -14.59
CA TYR A 245 -6.08 15.53 -14.49
C TYR A 245 -4.62 15.16 -14.78
N GLY A 246 -3.90 15.95 -15.54
CA GLY A 246 -2.50 15.71 -15.87
C GLY A 246 -2.30 15.11 -17.26
N PHE A 247 -1.53 14.02 -17.36
CA PHE A 247 -1.40 13.28 -18.61
C PHE A 247 -2.73 12.59 -18.96
N ASN A 248 -3.02 12.47 -20.27
CA ASN A 248 -4.27 11.87 -20.76
C ASN A 248 -5.55 12.60 -20.30
N SER A 249 -5.44 13.85 -19.92
CA SER A 249 -6.53 14.63 -19.34
C SER A 249 -7.80 14.65 -20.19
N ASN A 250 -8.94 14.43 -19.56
CA ASN A 250 -10.29 14.64 -20.12
C ASN A 250 -11.06 15.76 -19.40
N ALA A 251 -10.40 16.51 -18.51
CA ALA A 251 -10.99 17.59 -17.70
C ALA A 251 -11.58 18.75 -18.51
N GLY A 252 -11.35 18.78 -19.83
CA GLY A 252 -11.91 19.76 -20.75
C GLY A 252 -11.38 21.18 -20.59
N ARG A 253 -10.26 21.35 -19.92
CA ARG A 253 -9.55 22.62 -19.71
C ARG A 253 -8.04 22.43 -19.92
N ALA A 254 -7.43 23.25 -20.76
CA ALA A 254 -6.00 23.19 -21.04
C ALA A 254 -5.12 23.43 -19.78
N LEU A 255 -5.65 24.04 -18.72
CA LEU A 255 -4.95 24.19 -17.43
C LEU A 255 -4.58 22.84 -16.81
N PHE A 256 -5.43 21.84 -16.99
CA PHE A 256 -5.30 20.51 -16.38
C PHE A 256 -4.63 19.48 -17.30
N GLU A 257 -4.16 19.89 -18.49
CA GLU A 257 -3.55 19.01 -19.47
C GLU A 257 -2.02 19.09 -19.41
N ILE A 258 -1.37 17.94 -19.26
CA ILE A 258 0.08 17.78 -19.37
C ILE A 258 0.37 17.04 -20.67
N SER A 259 1.06 17.68 -21.59
CA SER A 259 1.32 17.14 -22.93
C SER A 259 2.76 16.62 -23.15
N SER A 260 3.66 16.92 -22.22
CA SER A 260 5.05 16.43 -22.27
C SER A 260 5.69 16.35 -20.89
N ALA A 261 6.66 15.47 -20.75
CA ALA A 261 7.46 15.30 -19.52
C ALA A 261 8.24 16.56 -19.09
N THR A 262 8.46 17.49 -20.00
CA THR A 262 9.18 18.74 -19.71
C THR A 262 8.26 19.93 -19.41
N GLN A 263 6.94 19.70 -19.42
CA GLN A 263 5.97 20.74 -19.14
C GLN A 263 5.75 20.85 -17.61
N GLY A 264 6.17 21.95 -17.03
CA GLY A 264 5.78 22.29 -15.66
C GLY A 264 4.37 22.90 -15.64
N VAL A 265 3.56 22.48 -14.68
CA VAL A 265 2.18 22.95 -14.51
C VAL A 265 1.93 23.47 -13.10
N THR A 266 0.93 24.34 -12.95
CA THR A 266 0.48 24.84 -11.64
C THR A 266 -1.02 24.99 -11.68
N PHE A 267 -1.74 24.18 -10.88
CA PHE A 267 -3.20 24.26 -10.79
C PHE A 267 -3.75 23.76 -9.45
N SER A 268 -4.99 24.16 -9.18
CA SER A 268 -5.80 23.63 -8.07
C SER A 268 -7.03 22.94 -8.61
N ILE A 269 -7.34 21.75 -8.09
CA ILE A 269 -8.47 20.94 -8.53
C ILE A 269 -9.71 21.31 -7.72
N TRP A 270 -10.80 21.62 -8.43
CA TRP A 270 -12.17 21.59 -7.94
C TRP A 270 -12.96 20.62 -8.81
N ASP A 271 -13.48 19.59 -8.20
CA ASP A 271 -14.31 18.56 -8.79
C ASP A 271 -15.56 18.35 -7.95
N ALA A 272 -16.70 18.07 -8.58
CA ALA A 272 -17.97 17.89 -7.89
C ALA A 272 -18.37 16.41 -7.75
N GLY A 273 -17.52 15.50 -8.19
CA GLY A 273 -17.66 14.04 -8.01
C GLY A 273 -17.53 13.26 -9.31
N GLY A 274 -17.27 12.00 -9.14
CA GLY A 274 -16.90 11.01 -10.15
C GLY A 274 -15.98 10.02 -9.48
N VAL A 275 -15.26 9.23 -10.25
CA VAL A 275 -14.06 8.50 -9.86
C VAL A 275 -12.90 9.13 -10.62
N ASP A 276 -12.14 9.95 -9.93
CA ASP A 276 -11.22 10.90 -10.54
C ASP A 276 -9.77 10.47 -10.41
N THR A 277 -8.93 10.87 -11.35
CA THR A 277 -7.52 10.45 -11.41
C THR A 277 -6.59 11.64 -11.56
N LEU A 278 -5.54 11.69 -10.74
CA LEU A 278 -4.38 12.55 -10.98
C LEU A 278 -3.29 11.71 -11.68
N ASP A 279 -3.15 11.88 -12.98
CA ASP A 279 -2.22 11.14 -13.82
C ASP A 279 -0.93 11.95 -14.04
N LEU A 280 0.17 11.51 -13.42
CA LEU A 280 1.50 12.09 -13.57
C LEU A 280 2.49 11.12 -14.24
N SER A 281 1.96 10.07 -14.88
CA SER A 281 2.71 8.93 -15.44
C SER A 281 3.80 9.29 -16.45
N GLY A 282 3.73 10.44 -17.07
CA GLY A 282 4.71 10.88 -18.05
C GLY A 282 5.94 11.61 -17.46
N TYR A 283 5.98 11.87 -16.17
CA TYR A 283 7.14 12.48 -15.52
C TYR A 283 8.21 11.44 -15.16
N ALA A 284 9.47 11.88 -15.17
CA ALA A 284 10.62 11.07 -14.79
C ALA A 284 11.26 11.53 -13.47
N GLU A 285 10.92 12.69 -13.01
CA GLU A 285 11.32 13.24 -11.72
C GLU A 285 10.43 12.67 -10.62
N ASN A 286 10.95 12.59 -9.39
CA ASN A 286 10.21 12.14 -8.23
C ASN A 286 9.01 13.07 -7.97
N ALA A 287 7.84 12.48 -7.81
CA ALA A 287 6.62 13.17 -7.42
C ALA A 287 6.27 12.90 -5.95
N ASP A 288 5.63 13.88 -5.33
CA ASP A 288 4.98 13.74 -4.02
C ASP A 288 3.50 14.06 -4.20
N ILE A 289 2.66 13.02 -4.26
CA ILE A 289 1.23 13.10 -4.58
C ILE A 289 0.44 12.86 -3.30
N ASP A 290 -0.40 13.81 -2.93
CA ASP A 290 -1.29 13.72 -1.77
C ASP A 290 -2.73 13.96 -2.21
N LEU A 291 -3.55 12.89 -2.18
CA LEU A 291 -4.95 12.91 -2.61
C LEU A 291 -5.92 13.41 -1.53
N ARG A 292 -5.44 13.72 -0.35
CA ARG A 292 -6.30 14.20 0.74
C ARG A 292 -6.93 15.55 0.41
N PRO A 293 -8.21 15.75 0.69
CA PRO A 293 -8.86 17.04 0.52
C PRO A 293 -8.09 18.16 1.22
N GLY A 294 -7.76 19.20 0.47
CA GLY A 294 -6.97 20.32 0.98
C GLY A 294 -5.45 20.17 0.90
N ALA A 295 -4.95 19.06 0.39
CA ALA A 295 -3.53 18.79 0.27
C ALA A 295 -2.87 19.44 -0.94
N PHE A 296 -1.54 19.48 -0.90
CA PHE A 296 -0.67 19.96 -1.97
C PHE A 296 0.27 18.84 -2.41
N SER A 297 0.42 18.72 -3.71
CA SER A 297 1.33 17.78 -4.36
C SER A 297 2.45 18.50 -5.09
N SER A 298 3.55 17.80 -5.29
CA SER A 298 4.74 18.30 -6.00
C SER A 298 5.08 17.36 -7.15
N ALA A 299 5.09 17.86 -8.39
CA ALA A 299 5.39 17.03 -9.54
C ALA A 299 5.94 17.82 -10.73
N GLY A 300 6.71 17.12 -11.56
CA GLY A 300 7.26 17.62 -12.81
C GLY A 300 8.50 18.49 -12.66
N PRO A 301 9.07 18.95 -13.78
CA PRO A 301 10.34 19.65 -13.81
C PRO A 301 10.27 21.00 -13.13
N THR A 302 11.32 21.34 -12.37
CA THR A 302 11.52 22.70 -11.84
C THR A 302 12.41 23.52 -12.75
N PRO A 303 12.19 24.84 -12.85
CA PRO A 303 13.10 25.72 -13.54
C PRO A 303 14.51 25.83 -12.92
N ASP A 304 14.64 25.56 -11.62
CA ASP A 304 15.85 25.86 -10.82
C ASP A 304 16.09 24.83 -9.71
N ASP A 305 16.31 23.57 -9.94
CA ASP A 305 16.74 22.53 -8.96
C ASP A 305 16.36 22.78 -7.48
N GLY A 306 15.22 23.40 -7.21
CA GLY A 306 14.77 23.85 -5.89
C GLY A 306 13.96 22.79 -5.15
N PRO A 307 13.79 22.92 -3.82
CA PRO A 307 13.00 21.98 -3.04
C PRO A 307 11.52 22.09 -3.35
N ALA A 308 10.81 21.01 -3.13
CA ALA A 308 9.35 20.79 -3.20
C ALA A 308 8.52 21.88 -3.91
N HIS A 309 7.88 21.50 -4.96
CA HIS A 309 7.18 22.40 -5.88
C HIS A 309 5.88 22.95 -5.30
N LEU A 310 5.09 22.10 -4.61
CA LEU A 310 3.74 22.42 -4.12
C LEU A 310 2.90 23.09 -5.22
N ASN A 311 3.00 22.55 -6.44
CA ASN A 311 2.45 23.17 -7.65
C ASN A 311 1.06 22.68 -8.01
N LEU A 312 0.63 21.60 -7.37
CA LEU A 312 -0.71 21.03 -7.53
C LEU A 312 -1.42 21.06 -6.18
N SER A 313 -2.73 21.28 -6.17
CA SER A 313 -3.51 21.19 -4.93
C SER A 313 -4.93 20.70 -5.20
N ILE A 314 -5.52 20.07 -4.18
CA ILE A 314 -6.90 19.61 -4.17
C ILE A 314 -7.68 20.51 -3.20
N ALA A 315 -8.79 21.09 -3.65
CA ALA A 315 -9.61 21.95 -2.79
C ALA A 315 -10.26 21.13 -1.65
N PRO A 316 -10.48 21.72 -0.48
CA PRO A 316 -11.21 21.06 0.61
C PRO A 316 -12.60 20.59 0.17
N GLY A 317 -12.92 19.34 0.53
CA GLY A 317 -14.19 18.71 0.19
C GLY A 317 -14.23 18.06 -1.21
N VAL A 318 -13.15 18.15 -1.98
CA VAL A 318 -12.96 17.38 -3.22
C VAL A 318 -12.30 16.06 -2.87
N ILE A 319 -12.79 14.98 -3.45
CA ILE A 319 -12.18 13.65 -3.39
C ILE A 319 -11.63 13.34 -4.77
N ILE A 320 -10.39 12.89 -4.84
CA ILE A 320 -9.75 12.31 -6.01
C ILE A 320 -9.34 10.91 -5.58
N GLU A 321 -9.85 9.91 -6.26
CA GLU A 321 -9.71 8.52 -5.84
C GLU A 321 -8.42 7.90 -6.34
N ASN A 322 -7.87 8.32 -7.47
CA ASN A 322 -6.77 7.63 -8.11
C ASN A 322 -5.56 8.54 -8.32
N ALA A 323 -4.36 7.95 -8.20
CA ALA A 323 -3.12 8.59 -8.58
C ALA A 323 -2.23 7.64 -9.39
N VAL A 324 -1.54 8.21 -10.38
CA VAL A 324 -0.53 7.50 -11.15
C VAL A 324 0.75 8.30 -11.10
N GLY A 325 1.80 7.72 -10.53
CA GLY A 325 3.17 8.20 -10.52
C GLY A 325 3.86 8.03 -11.87
N GLY A 326 5.13 8.34 -11.92
CA GLY A 326 5.90 8.32 -13.16
C GLY A 326 6.96 7.21 -13.22
N SER A 327 8.16 7.59 -13.60
CA SER A 327 9.34 6.70 -13.55
C SER A 327 10.39 7.15 -12.52
N GLY A 328 10.07 8.15 -11.73
CA GLY A 328 10.85 8.62 -10.59
C GLY A 328 10.57 7.81 -9.34
N ALA A 329 11.29 8.06 -8.26
CA ALA A 329 10.95 7.51 -6.95
C ALA A 329 9.86 8.40 -6.33
N ASP A 330 8.63 7.93 -6.37
CA ASP A 330 7.44 8.70 -6.07
C ASP A 330 6.90 8.40 -4.65
N THR A 331 6.18 9.36 -4.09
CA THR A 331 5.39 9.15 -2.86
C THR A 331 3.94 9.45 -3.18
N LEU A 332 3.07 8.46 -3.02
CA LEU A 332 1.63 8.58 -3.24
C LEU A 332 0.89 8.36 -1.93
N THR A 333 0.05 9.31 -1.57
CA THR A 333 -0.80 9.22 -0.37
C THR A 333 -2.26 9.33 -0.78
N GLY A 334 -3.03 8.32 -0.45
CA GLY A 334 -4.47 8.24 -0.65
C GLY A 334 -5.27 9.10 0.33
N ASN A 335 -6.54 8.79 0.45
CA ASN A 335 -7.48 9.50 1.34
C ASN A 335 -8.44 8.50 2.01
N LEU A 336 -9.63 8.93 2.42
CA LEU A 336 -10.63 8.06 3.08
C LEU A 336 -11.54 7.29 2.12
N ALA A 337 -11.35 7.42 0.82
CA ALA A 337 -12.11 6.68 -0.18
C ALA A 337 -11.29 5.49 -0.66
N ALA A 338 -11.92 4.50 -1.26
CA ALA A 338 -11.21 3.44 -1.96
C ALA A 338 -10.34 4.02 -3.09
N ASN A 339 -9.02 3.97 -2.92
CA ASN A 339 -8.07 4.57 -3.84
C ASN A 339 -7.43 3.53 -4.78
N ARG A 340 -7.04 3.97 -5.95
CA ARG A 340 -6.13 3.22 -6.81
C ARG A 340 -4.85 4.01 -7.01
N LEU A 341 -3.76 3.54 -6.42
CA LEU A 341 -2.43 4.16 -6.48
C LEU A 341 -1.48 3.31 -7.31
N ILE A 342 -0.81 3.92 -8.28
CA ILE A 342 0.19 3.26 -9.13
C ILE A 342 1.49 4.05 -9.02
N GLY A 343 2.56 3.42 -8.53
CA GLY A 343 3.89 4.01 -8.45
C GLY A 343 4.53 4.15 -9.82
N GLY A 344 4.61 3.04 -10.53
CA GLY A 344 5.09 2.96 -11.89
C GLY A 344 6.50 2.41 -12.00
N GLY A 345 7.48 3.26 -12.20
CA GLY A 345 8.87 2.82 -12.21
C GLY A 345 9.70 3.70 -11.31
N GLY A 346 10.36 3.13 -10.34
CA GLY A 346 11.05 3.91 -9.32
C GLY A 346 11.22 3.05 -8.08
N ALA A 347 11.64 3.65 -7.01
CA ALA A 347 11.53 3.05 -5.69
C ALA A 347 10.48 3.88 -4.95
N ASP A 348 9.25 3.41 -5.01
CA ASP A 348 8.08 4.20 -4.68
C ASP A 348 7.58 3.94 -3.24
N SER A 349 6.81 4.86 -2.70
CA SER A 349 6.14 4.71 -1.41
C SER A 349 4.66 5.04 -1.56
N LEU A 350 3.80 4.04 -1.46
CA LEU A 350 2.36 4.12 -1.63
C LEU A 350 1.69 3.92 -0.27
N ILE A 351 0.74 4.78 0.07
CA ILE A 351 -0.03 4.75 1.32
C ILE A 351 -1.50 4.87 0.96
N GLY A 352 -2.29 3.82 1.22
CA GLY A 352 -3.74 3.78 0.94
C GLY A 352 -4.54 4.68 1.90
N ALA A 353 -4.32 4.51 3.18
CA ALA A 353 -4.94 5.16 4.33
C ALA A 353 -6.21 4.44 4.82
N GLU A 354 -7.42 5.05 4.75
CA GLU A 354 -8.66 4.35 5.06
C GLU A 354 -9.37 4.00 3.74
N GLY A 355 -10.04 2.86 3.68
CA GLY A 355 -10.83 2.44 2.50
C GLY A 355 -10.28 1.16 1.89
N ASP A 356 -11.04 0.51 1.02
CA ASP A 356 -10.59 -0.71 0.33
C ASP A 356 -9.74 -0.30 -0.89
N ASP A 357 -8.42 -0.28 -0.71
CA ASP A 357 -7.49 0.33 -1.64
C ASP A 357 -6.87 -0.68 -2.62
N THR A 358 -6.34 -0.19 -3.73
CA THR A 358 -5.53 -0.97 -4.67
C THR A 358 -4.22 -0.23 -4.92
N LEU A 359 -3.12 -0.82 -4.48
CA LEU A 359 -1.77 -0.29 -4.61
C LEU A 359 -0.95 -1.16 -5.56
N ASP A 360 -0.25 -0.54 -6.49
CA ASP A 360 0.62 -1.18 -7.49
C ASP A 360 1.97 -0.45 -7.49
N GLY A 361 3.01 -1.08 -6.93
CA GLY A 361 4.35 -0.51 -6.83
C GLY A 361 4.99 -0.37 -8.21
N GLY A 362 5.11 -1.48 -8.94
CA GLY A 362 5.57 -1.52 -10.32
C GLY A 362 6.98 -2.08 -10.48
N ASP A 363 7.90 -1.28 -11.05
CA ASP A 363 9.30 -1.69 -11.22
C ASP A 363 10.17 -1.18 -10.08
N ARG A 364 11.11 -2.01 -9.57
CA ARG A 364 12.08 -1.77 -8.49
C ARG A 364 11.47 -1.93 -7.09
N ALA A 365 12.32 -1.60 -6.08
CA ALA A 365 12.04 -1.86 -4.68
C ALA A 365 11.08 -0.81 -4.09
N ASP A 366 9.86 -1.21 -3.83
CA ASP A 366 8.75 -0.35 -3.43
C ASP A 366 8.35 -0.58 -1.96
N ARG A 367 7.58 0.36 -1.44
CA ARG A 367 6.95 0.28 -0.12
C ARG A 367 5.46 0.56 -0.24
N LEU A 368 4.65 -0.42 0.11
CA LEU A 368 3.21 -0.35 0.04
C LEU A 368 2.63 -0.47 1.46
N PHE A 369 1.74 0.43 1.80
CA PHE A 369 0.99 0.44 3.06
C PHE A 369 -0.49 0.53 2.73
N GLY A 370 -1.25 -0.54 3.02
CA GLY A 370 -2.72 -0.53 2.88
C GLY A 370 -3.35 0.37 3.94
N ASP A 371 -2.86 0.29 5.17
CA ASP A 371 -3.33 0.90 6.40
C ASP A 371 -4.68 0.29 6.86
N ALA A 372 -5.84 0.79 6.48
CA ALA A 372 -7.11 0.29 7.03
C ALA A 372 -8.18 0.09 5.96
N GLY A 373 -8.62 -1.13 5.80
CA GLY A 373 -9.58 -1.56 4.77
C GLY A 373 -9.29 -2.98 4.33
N ALA A 374 -9.99 -3.48 3.35
CA ALA A 374 -9.65 -4.73 2.69
C ALA A 374 -8.88 -4.41 1.40
N ASP A 375 -7.55 -4.42 1.50
CA ASP A 375 -6.67 -3.84 0.51
C ASP A 375 -6.13 -4.88 -0.49
N ARG A 376 -5.76 -4.41 -1.66
CA ARG A 376 -5.08 -5.18 -2.67
C ARG A 376 -3.73 -4.56 -3.00
N LEU A 377 -2.64 -5.25 -2.66
CA LEU A 377 -1.28 -4.75 -2.77
C LEU A 377 -0.49 -5.60 -3.76
N LEU A 378 0.13 -4.96 -4.74
CA LEU A 378 0.97 -5.56 -5.76
C LEU A 378 2.36 -4.94 -5.68
N GLY A 379 3.39 -5.71 -5.29
CA GLY A 379 4.77 -5.22 -5.24
C GLY A 379 5.31 -4.96 -6.64
N GLY A 380 5.37 -6.00 -7.45
CA GLY A 380 5.79 -5.94 -8.83
C GLY A 380 7.15 -6.57 -9.08
N ALA A 381 8.08 -5.82 -9.60
CA ALA A 381 9.43 -6.31 -9.83
C ALA A 381 10.43 -5.54 -8.96
N GLY A 382 11.02 -6.19 -8.00
CA GLY A 382 11.97 -5.53 -7.08
C GLY A 382 12.09 -6.30 -5.78
N ASN A 383 12.68 -5.69 -4.80
CA ASN A 383 12.65 -6.22 -3.44
C ASN A 383 11.73 -5.30 -2.64
N ASP A 384 10.48 -5.71 -2.55
CA ASP A 384 9.40 -4.89 -2.07
C ASP A 384 9.13 -5.09 -0.58
N ALA A 385 8.52 -4.08 0.05
CA ALA A 385 8.05 -4.18 1.42
C ALA A 385 6.55 -3.81 1.45
N ILE A 386 5.72 -4.79 1.77
CA ILE A 386 4.27 -4.71 1.74
C ILE A 386 3.73 -4.86 3.14
N PHE A 387 2.85 -3.97 3.54
CA PHE A 387 2.15 -3.95 4.81
C PHE A 387 0.65 -3.86 4.51
N GLY A 388 -0.10 -4.92 4.82
CA GLY A 388 -1.56 -4.94 4.66
C GLY A 388 -2.21 -3.92 5.57
N GLY A 389 -2.14 -4.16 6.85
CA GLY A 389 -2.62 -3.25 7.87
C GLY A 389 -3.77 -3.83 8.68
N ALA A 390 -4.93 -3.22 8.62
CA ALA A 390 -6.09 -3.73 9.34
C ALA A 390 -7.24 -4.02 8.39
N GLY A 391 -7.64 -5.27 8.31
CA GLY A 391 -8.70 -5.76 7.43
C GLY A 391 -8.24 -7.01 6.67
N ASP A 392 -9.12 -7.63 5.91
CA ASP A 392 -8.78 -8.85 5.18
C ASP A 392 -8.08 -8.48 3.86
N ASP A 393 -6.75 -8.54 3.84
CA ASP A 393 -5.91 -8.02 2.76
C ASP A 393 -5.47 -9.08 1.75
N VAL A 394 -5.12 -8.63 0.55
CA VAL A 394 -4.52 -9.46 -0.49
C VAL A 394 -3.22 -8.83 -0.96
N ALA A 395 -2.10 -9.41 -0.57
CA ALA A 395 -0.77 -8.99 -0.96
C ALA A 395 -0.13 -10.00 -1.94
N ASN A 396 0.42 -9.51 -3.04
CA ASN A 396 1.20 -10.30 -4.00
C ASN A 396 2.47 -9.53 -4.36
N ALA A 397 3.62 -10.03 -3.92
CA ALA A 397 4.90 -9.36 -4.13
C ALA A 397 5.47 -9.61 -5.53
N GLN A 398 5.15 -10.74 -6.16
CA GLN A 398 5.52 -11.16 -7.51
C GLN A 398 7.00 -11.57 -7.67
N ALA A 399 7.93 -10.64 -7.86
CA ALA A 399 9.30 -11.02 -8.22
C ALA A 399 10.35 -10.16 -7.52
N GLY A 400 11.09 -10.79 -6.64
CA GLY A 400 12.11 -10.13 -5.83
C GLY A 400 12.52 -10.97 -4.64
N ALA A 401 13.13 -10.34 -3.68
CA ALA A 401 13.28 -10.88 -2.34
C ALA A 401 12.49 -9.94 -1.42
N ASP A 402 11.26 -10.32 -1.17
CA ASP A 402 10.22 -9.44 -0.71
C ASP A 402 9.91 -9.61 0.78
N GLN A 403 9.30 -8.61 1.40
CA GLN A 403 8.82 -8.66 2.76
C GLN A 403 7.33 -8.33 2.78
N ILE A 404 6.51 -9.25 3.28
CA ILE A 404 5.06 -9.10 3.37
C ILE A 404 4.64 -9.27 4.82
N TYR A 405 3.84 -8.35 5.31
CA TYR A 405 3.20 -8.37 6.62
C TYR A 405 1.70 -8.18 6.42
N GLY A 406 0.88 -9.18 6.81
CA GLY A 406 -0.59 -9.07 6.79
C GLY A 406 -1.07 -8.11 7.86
N GLU A 407 -0.54 -8.23 9.08
CA GLU A 407 -0.87 -7.48 10.31
C GLU A 407 -2.21 -7.96 10.93
N ASP A 408 -3.29 -7.14 10.96
CA ASP A 408 -4.57 -7.52 11.59
C ASP A 408 -5.60 -7.90 10.51
N GLY A 409 -6.01 -9.15 10.41
CA GLY A 409 -7.03 -9.57 9.44
C GLY A 409 -6.93 -11.04 9.07
N ALA A 410 -7.76 -11.50 8.17
CA ALA A 410 -7.61 -12.82 7.54
C ALA A 410 -7.03 -12.62 6.13
N ASP A 411 -5.70 -12.67 6.04
CA ASP A 411 -4.95 -12.18 4.91
C ASP A 411 -4.57 -13.27 3.90
N PHE A 412 -4.38 -12.86 2.68
CA PHE A 412 -3.79 -13.69 1.63
C PHE A 412 -2.47 -13.09 1.16
N LEU A 413 -1.36 -13.78 1.44
CA LEU A 413 0.00 -13.37 1.13
C LEU A 413 0.63 -14.29 0.09
N ASP A 414 1.17 -13.76 -0.99
CA ASP A 414 1.84 -14.49 -2.05
C ASP A 414 3.21 -13.82 -2.33
N GLY A 415 4.30 -14.48 -1.94
CA GLY A 415 5.68 -14.02 -2.17
C GLY A 415 6.06 -14.04 -3.64
N GLY A 416 5.71 -15.14 -4.32
CA GLY A 416 5.92 -15.30 -5.76
C GLY A 416 7.25 -15.92 -6.12
N ASN A 417 8.14 -15.18 -6.76
CA ASN A 417 9.47 -15.68 -7.10
C ASN A 417 10.52 -14.91 -6.31
N GLY A 418 11.29 -15.60 -5.51
CA GLY A 418 12.36 -14.92 -4.79
C GLY A 418 12.85 -15.64 -3.56
N HIS A 419 13.29 -14.88 -2.60
CA HIS A 419 13.59 -15.36 -1.26
C HIS A 419 12.83 -14.44 -0.31
N ASP A 420 11.62 -14.83 -0.02
CA ASP A 420 10.62 -13.95 0.53
C ASP A 420 10.47 -14.16 2.05
N SER A 421 9.99 -13.14 2.73
CA SER A 421 9.65 -13.21 4.16
C SER A 421 8.20 -12.78 4.34
N LEU A 422 7.36 -13.72 4.74
CA LEU A 422 5.93 -13.54 4.93
C LEU A 422 5.62 -13.69 6.43
N ASN A 423 4.83 -12.77 6.95
CA ASN A 423 4.26 -12.86 8.30
C ASN A 423 2.77 -12.59 8.20
N GLY A 424 1.94 -13.56 8.60
CA GLY A 424 0.48 -13.42 8.60
C GLY A 424 0.03 -12.37 9.59
N GLY A 425 0.31 -12.58 10.85
CA GLY A 425 -0.01 -11.67 11.94
C GLY A 425 -1.14 -12.14 12.83
N VAL A 426 -2.20 -11.36 12.95
CA VAL A 426 -3.37 -11.72 13.76
C VAL A 426 -4.53 -12.04 12.83
N GLY A 427 -4.99 -13.28 12.87
CA GLY A 427 -6.11 -13.74 12.06
C GLY A 427 -5.80 -15.05 11.34
N ALA A 428 -6.79 -15.61 10.68
CA ALA A 428 -6.62 -16.88 9.97
C ALA A 428 -6.11 -16.62 8.55
N ASP A 429 -4.80 -16.72 8.38
CA ASP A 429 -4.10 -16.26 7.20
C ASP A 429 -3.82 -17.37 6.19
N THR A 430 -3.57 -16.98 4.96
CA THR A 430 -3.06 -17.87 3.92
C THR A 430 -1.77 -17.27 3.37
N ALA A 431 -0.64 -17.93 3.59
CA ALA A 431 0.67 -17.49 3.12
C ALA A 431 1.30 -18.51 2.17
N ILE A 432 1.77 -18.05 1.02
CA ILE A 432 2.42 -18.84 -0.03
C ILE A 432 3.78 -18.21 -0.32
N GLY A 433 4.88 -18.93 -0.04
CA GLY A 433 6.24 -18.49 -0.37
C GLY A 433 6.47 -18.47 -1.87
N GLY A 434 6.24 -19.61 -2.52
CA GLY A 434 6.29 -19.74 -3.97
C GLY A 434 7.57 -20.38 -4.47
N ALA A 435 8.37 -19.65 -5.23
CA ALA A 435 9.61 -20.20 -5.76
C ALA A 435 10.81 -19.52 -5.13
N GLY A 436 11.60 -20.26 -4.39
CA GLY A 436 12.80 -19.73 -3.73
C GLY A 436 12.99 -20.31 -2.34
N LYS A 437 13.78 -19.63 -1.54
CA LYS A 437 13.98 -20.02 -0.13
C LYS A 437 13.29 -18.99 0.74
N ASP A 438 12.12 -19.37 1.21
CA ASP A 438 11.21 -18.46 1.85
C ASP A 438 11.21 -18.65 3.37
N THR A 439 10.80 -17.62 4.08
CA THR A 439 10.52 -17.68 5.51
C THR A 439 9.08 -17.26 5.73
N ILE A 440 8.28 -18.14 6.30
CA ILE A 440 6.85 -17.92 6.52
C ILE A 440 6.56 -18.09 8.01
N ASP A 441 5.85 -17.15 8.57
CA ASP A 441 5.37 -17.13 9.94
C ASP A 441 3.88 -16.83 9.96
N GLY A 442 3.06 -17.80 10.41
CA GLY A 442 1.61 -17.61 10.56
C GLY A 442 1.28 -16.68 11.71
N ASP A 443 2.07 -16.77 12.81
CA ASP A 443 1.98 -16.01 14.06
C ASP A 443 0.77 -16.47 14.92
N ALA A 444 -0.41 -15.94 14.76
CA ALA A 444 -1.54 -16.21 15.66
C ALA A 444 -2.85 -16.56 14.93
N ASP A 445 -3.66 -17.43 15.55
CA ASP A 445 -4.85 -18.04 14.95
C ASP A 445 -4.50 -19.20 13.99
N SER A 446 -5.47 -19.74 13.27
CA SER A 446 -5.30 -20.98 12.49
C SER A 446 -5.01 -20.69 11.03
N ASP A 447 -3.79 -20.99 10.61
CA ASP A 447 -3.23 -20.54 9.35
C ASP A 447 -3.10 -21.65 8.30
N LEU A 448 -2.99 -21.24 7.05
CA LEU A 448 -2.68 -22.09 5.91
C LEU A 448 -1.38 -21.62 5.26
N LEU A 449 -0.30 -22.38 5.47
CA LEU A 449 1.04 -22.02 5.01
C LEU A 449 1.52 -22.97 3.93
N SER A 450 2.16 -22.45 2.89
CA SER A 450 2.79 -23.23 1.84
C SER A 450 4.16 -22.66 1.47
N GLY A 451 5.23 -23.43 1.64
CA GLY A 451 6.60 -23.05 1.26
C GLY A 451 6.75 -22.97 -0.26
N GLY A 452 6.57 -24.09 -0.93
CA GLY A 452 6.60 -24.17 -2.39
C GLY A 452 7.81 -24.90 -2.94
N ASP A 453 8.61 -24.25 -3.79
CA ASP A 453 9.82 -24.83 -4.37
C ASP A 453 11.05 -24.41 -3.54
N ALA A 454 12.03 -25.32 -3.35
CA ALA A 454 13.29 -25.15 -2.62
C ALA A 454 13.12 -25.28 -1.09
N GLY A 455 14.16 -25.01 -0.31
CA GLY A 455 14.15 -25.32 1.12
C GLY A 455 13.74 -24.13 1.98
N ASP A 456 12.57 -24.21 2.56
CA ASP A 456 11.88 -23.13 3.24
C ASP A 456 11.99 -23.23 4.78
N VAL A 457 11.68 -22.14 5.46
CA VAL A 457 11.57 -22.10 6.92
C VAL A 457 10.17 -21.62 7.28
N MET A 458 9.42 -22.45 8.03
CA MET A 458 8.01 -22.20 8.29
C MET A 458 7.70 -22.36 9.76
N PHE A 459 6.91 -21.45 10.28
CA PHE A 459 6.39 -21.44 11.64
C PHE A 459 4.87 -21.32 11.58
N GLY A 460 4.15 -22.30 12.13
CA GLY A 460 2.68 -22.19 12.26
C GLY A 460 2.32 -21.14 13.30
N GLY A 461 2.79 -21.36 14.53
CA GLY A 461 2.62 -20.40 15.60
C GLY A 461 1.68 -20.85 16.70
N ALA A 462 0.57 -20.21 16.87
CA ALA A 462 -0.40 -20.54 17.89
C ALA A 462 -1.76 -20.92 17.29
N MET A 463 -2.42 -21.91 17.85
CA MET A 463 -3.59 -22.60 17.36
C MET A 463 -3.28 -23.59 16.22
N SER A 464 -4.34 -24.23 15.69
CA SER A 464 -4.20 -25.37 14.78
C SER A 464 -3.95 -24.93 13.35
N ASP A 465 -2.78 -25.20 12.85
CA ASP A 465 -2.29 -24.76 11.56
C ASP A 465 -2.29 -25.89 10.51
N THR A 466 -2.25 -25.51 9.26
CA THR A 466 -2.03 -26.41 8.14
C THR A 466 -0.80 -25.95 7.39
N ILE A 467 0.28 -26.74 7.43
CA ILE A 467 1.59 -26.38 6.88
C ILE A 467 1.97 -27.37 5.79
N ASN A 468 2.37 -26.87 4.65
CA ASN A 468 2.85 -27.61 3.50
C ASN A 468 4.25 -27.11 3.10
N GLY A 469 5.31 -27.88 3.38
CA GLY A 469 6.68 -27.54 2.99
C GLY A 469 6.85 -27.48 1.48
N GLY A 470 6.45 -28.55 0.79
CA GLY A 470 6.50 -28.59 -0.66
C GLY A 470 7.68 -29.35 -1.21
N ALA A 471 8.47 -28.73 -2.05
CA ALA A 471 9.63 -29.39 -2.62
C ALA A 471 10.91 -28.71 -2.13
N GLY A 472 11.73 -29.44 -1.38
CA GLY A 472 12.97 -28.85 -0.89
C GLY A 472 13.48 -29.54 0.35
N SER A 473 14.33 -28.90 1.08
CA SER A 473 14.73 -29.36 2.42
C SER A 473 14.26 -28.31 3.40
N ASP A 474 13.10 -28.58 3.95
CA ASP A 474 12.33 -27.61 4.68
C ASP A 474 12.58 -27.73 6.20
N ALA A 475 12.46 -26.61 6.90
CA ALA A 475 12.46 -26.55 8.35
C ALA A 475 11.10 -26.03 8.82
N ILE A 476 10.33 -26.90 9.46
CA ILE A 476 8.94 -26.64 9.82
C ILE A 476 8.78 -26.78 11.33
N GLU A 477 8.15 -25.80 11.96
CA GLU A 477 7.70 -25.81 13.35
C GLU A 477 6.18 -25.58 13.36
N GLY A 478 5.40 -26.56 13.86
CA GLY A 478 3.93 -26.42 14.00
C GLY A 478 3.57 -25.36 15.01
N GLY A 479 4.00 -25.56 16.24
CA GLY A 479 3.83 -24.60 17.33
C GLY A 479 3.03 -25.09 18.51
N ASP A 480 2.06 -24.30 18.96
CA ASP A 480 1.12 -24.72 19.99
C ASP A 480 -0.17 -25.26 19.35
N ASP A 481 -0.89 -26.19 20.04
CA ASP A 481 -2.12 -26.84 19.58
C ASP A 481 -1.92 -27.85 18.41
N ALA A 482 -2.99 -28.44 17.92
CA ALA A 482 -2.96 -29.62 17.03
C ALA A 482 -2.82 -29.22 15.56
N ASP A 483 -1.70 -29.55 14.96
CA ASP A 483 -1.31 -29.12 13.63
C ASP A 483 -1.40 -30.23 12.57
N LEU A 484 -1.53 -29.84 11.31
CA LEU A 484 -1.40 -30.69 10.14
C LEU A 484 -0.16 -30.28 9.34
N ILE A 485 0.86 -31.12 9.34
CA ILE A 485 2.14 -30.80 8.69
C ILE A 485 2.44 -31.81 7.58
N LEU A 486 2.73 -31.31 6.41
CA LEU A 486 3.09 -32.06 5.21
C LEU A 486 4.47 -31.60 4.72
N GLY A 487 5.52 -32.45 4.85
CA GLY A 487 6.88 -32.13 4.38
C GLY A 487 6.99 -32.28 2.86
N TRP A 488 6.34 -33.30 2.28
CA TRP A 488 6.31 -33.68 0.87
C TRP A 488 7.59 -34.27 0.34
N SER A 489 8.53 -33.47 -0.13
CA SER A 489 9.72 -34.04 -0.77
C SER A 489 10.98 -33.24 -0.49
N GLY A 490 11.98 -33.96 0.00
CA GLY A 490 13.26 -33.35 0.35
C GLY A 490 13.88 -34.01 1.56
N ARG A 491 14.75 -33.31 2.22
CA ARG A 491 15.22 -33.70 3.54
C ARG A 491 14.70 -32.68 4.55
N ASP A 492 13.62 -33.01 5.18
CA ASP A 492 12.88 -32.10 6.00
C ASP A 492 13.23 -32.25 7.48
N THR A 493 13.13 -31.15 8.21
CA THR A 493 13.20 -31.12 9.66
C THR A 493 11.88 -30.59 10.18
N ILE A 494 11.12 -31.45 10.85
CA ILE A 494 9.77 -31.14 11.29
C ILE A 494 9.69 -31.23 12.81
N ASP A 495 9.23 -30.19 13.46
CA ASP A 495 8.92 -30.13 14.89
C ASP A 495 7.41 -29.86 15.03
N GLY A 496 6.63 -30.85 15.49
CA GLY A 496 5.17 -30.68 15.71
C GLY A 496 4.89 -29.66 16.79
N GLY A 497 5.63 -29.77 17.92
CA GLY A 497 5.50 -28.82 19.02
C GLY A 497 4.61 -29.29 20.15
N GLY A 498 3.50 -28.64 20.36
CA GLY A 498 2.58 -29.03 21.41
C GLY A 498 1.16 -29.18 20.91
N GLY A 499 0.58 -30.37 21.12
CA GLY A 499 -0.77 -30.64 20.62
C GLY A 499 -0.87 -32.09 20.14
N ASP A 500 -2.04 -32.50 19.68
CA ASP A 500 -2.20 -33.83 19.05
C ASP A 500 -1.96 -33.67 17.52
N ASP A 501 -0.72 -33.78 17.06
CA ASP A 501 -0.30 -33.40 15.70
C ASP A 501 -0.48 -34.54 14.67
N LEU A 502 -0.69 -34.16 13.43
CA LEU A 502 -0.71 -35.05 12.28
C LEU A 502 0.41 -34.65 11.31
N ILE A 503 1.47 -35.49 11.23
CA ILE A 503 2.67 -35.22 10.44
C ILE A 503 2.85 -36.28 9.37
N ASP A 504 3.02 -35.87 8.12
CA ASP A 504 3.46 -36.68 6.98
C ASP A 504 4.70 -36.02 6.36
N ALA A 505 5.88 -36.58 6.61
CA ALA A 505 7.13 -36.00 6.12
C ALA A 505 7.32 -36.24 4.62
N GLY A 506 6.87 -37.41 4.12
CA GLY A 506 6.76 -37.68 2.70
C GLY A 506 7.93 -38.43 2.09
N ALA A 507 8.79 -37.80 1.34
CA ALA A 507 9.90 -38.48 0.68
C ALA A 507 11.23 -37.75 0.90
N GLY A 508 12.16 -38.41 1.60
CA GLY A 508 13.45 -37.81 1.93
C GLY A 508 14.21 -38.62 2.94
N GLU A 509 15.19 -38.01 3.56
CA GLU A 509 15.83 -38.54 4.78
C GLU A 509 15.48 -37.55 5.89
N ASP A 510 14.30 -37.74 6.51
CA ASP A 510 13.65 -36.71 7.31
C ASP A 510 13.97 -36.81 8.81
N SER A 511 13.88 -35.72 9.54
CA SER A 511 14.03 -35.66 10.99
C SER A 511 12.77 -35.07 11.62
N ILE A 512 12.04 -35.88 12.37
CA ILE A 512 10.69 -35.55 12.83
C ILE A 512 10.61 -35.66 14.35
N TYR A 513 10.05 -34.66 14.98
CA TYR A 513 9.81 -34.56 16.41
C TYR A 513 8.33 -34.24 16.67
N GLY A 514 7.58 -35.16 17.30
CA GLY A 514 6.19 -34.92 17.75
C GLY A 514 6.13 -33.96 18.93
N ARG A 515 7.08 -34.12 19.87
CA ARG A 515 7.22 -33.37 21.13
C ARG A 515 6.19 -33.72 22.18
N THR A 516 5.13 -32.94 22.31
CA THR A 516 4.16 -33.17 23.41
C THR A 516 2.74 -33.25 22.84
N GLY A 517 2.07 -34.34 23.10
CA GLY A 517 0.73 -34.56 22.59
C GLY A 517 0.49 -36.02 22.26
N ARG A 518 -0.55 -36.30 21.56
CA ARG A 518 -0.79 -37.61 21.00
C ARG A 518 -0.66 -37.54 19.48
N ASP A 519 0.53 -37.79 19.01
CA ASP A 519 0.92 -37.51 17.67
C ASP A 519 0.70 -38.71 16.72
N SER A 520 0.42 -38.40 15.46
CA SER A 520 0.34 -39.37 14.38
C SER A 520 1.35 -39.00 13.31
N ILE A 521 2.46 -39.74 13.25
CA ILE A 521 3.62 -39.37 12.43
C ILE A 521 3.89 -40.47 11.40
N ALA A 522 4.02 -40.06 10.13
CA ALA A 522 4.52 -40.90 9.06
C ALA A 522 5.81 -40.29 8.48
N GLY A 523 6.92 -41.09 8.47
CA GLY A 523 8.18 -40.73 7.84
C GLY A 523 8.04 -40.76 6.31
N GLY A 524 7.63 -41.91 5.79
CA GLY A 524 7.30 -42.05 4.38
C GLY A 524 8.33 -42.84 3.59
N ALA A 525 9.11 -42.21 2.74
CA ALA A 525 10.10 -42.87 1.92
C ALA A 525 11.50 -42.29 2.12
N GLY A 526 12.47 -43.09 2.54
CA GLY A 526 13.84 -42.69 2.85
C GLY A 526 14.25 -43.12 4.22
N PHE A 527 15.43 -42.72 4.68
CA PHE A 527 15.94 -43.06 6.01
C PHE A 527 15.52 -41.99 7.01
N ASP A 528 14.43 -42.25 7.71
CA ASP A 528 13.81 -41.27 8.58
C ASP A 528 14.20 -41.43 10.04
N SER A 529 14.22 -40.33 10.78
CA SER A 529 14.43 -40.32 12.24
C SER A 529 13.22 -39.68 12.90
N ILE A 530 12.45 -40.49 13.63
CA ILE A 530 11.18 -40.07 14.23
C ILE A 530 11.30 -40.20 15.76
N ASP A 531 10.99 -39.12 16.47
CA ASP A 531 10.83 -39.07 17.92
C ASP A 531 9.41 -38.60 18.26
N GLY A 532 8.56 -39.51 18.77
CA GLY A 532 7.18 -39.18 19.19
C GLY A 532 7.18 -38.20 20.36
N GLY A 533 8.09 -38.40 21.32
CA GLY A 533 8.27 -37.47 22.43
C GLY A 533 7.49 -37.84 23.68
N GLY A 534 6.44 -37.11 23.98
CA GLY A 534 5.64 -37.41 25.16
C GLY A 534 4.14 -37.37 24.89
N GLY A 535 3.52 -38.53 25.02
CA GLY A 535 2.10 -38.71 24.70
C GLY A 535 1.77 -40.16 24.44
N ASN A 536 0.74 -40.45 23.70
CA ASN A 536 0.44 -41.80 23.22
C ASN A 536 0.44 -41.79 21.70
N ASP A 537 1.61 -42.02 21.15
CA ASP A 537 1.90 -41.68 19.76
C ASP A 537 1.66 -42.87 18.80
N THR A 538 1.46 -42.54 17.54
CA THR A 538 1.43 -43.54 16.46
C THR A 538 2.48 -43.15 15.44
N LEU A 539 3.56 -43.97 15.36
CA LEU A 539 4.68 -43.75 14.46
C LEU A 539 4.67 -44.77 13.33
N GLN A 540 4.92 -44.35 12.14
CA GLN A 540 5.09 -45.17 10.95
C GLN A 540 6.36 -44.74 10.23
N GLY A 541 7.37 -45.65 10.11
CA GLY A 541 8.61 -45.37 9.40
C GLY A 541 8.37 -45.26 7.90
N GLY A 542 7.96 -46.38 7.30
CA GLY A 542 7.53 -46.38 5.91
C GLY A 542 8.37 -47.27 5.02
N SER A 543 9.18 -46.73 4.15
CA SER A 543 10.09 -47.51 3.32
C SER A 543 11.54 -47.09 3.50
N ASP A 544 12.46 -48.05 3.40
CA ASP A 544 13.87 -47.91 3.74
C ASP A 544 14.11 -48.00 5.26
N ASN A 545 15.33 -47.78 5.73
CA ASN A 545 15.72 -48.15 7.11
C ASN A 545 15.54 -46.95 8.06
N ASP A 546 14.59 -47.04 8.96
CA ASP A 546 14.16 -45.94 9.81
C ASP A 546 14.68 -46.09 11.29
N ALA A 547 14.69 -44.96 11.99
CA ALA A 547 14.97 -44.92 13.43
C ALA A 547 13.77 -44.26 14.15
N LEU A 548 13.04 -45.06 14.92
CA LEU A 548 11.77 -44.72 15.53
C LEU A 548 11.91 -44.79 17.06
N ASN A 549 11.57 -43.71 17.74
CA ASN A 549 11.51 -43.62 19.20
C ASN A 549 10.13 -43.16 19.62
N GLY A 550 9.38 -43.97 20.40
CA GLY A 550 8.06 -43.56 20.91
C GLY A 550 8.17 -42.48 21.97
N GLY A 551 9.12 -42.65 22.88
CA GLY A 551 9.38 -41.68 23.93
C GLY A 551 8.71 -42.00 25.26
N ALA A 552 7.79 -41.19 25.71
CA ALA A 552 7.06 -41.43 26.96
C ALA A 552 5.55 -41.53 26.71
N GLY A 553 5.01 -42.75 26.82
CA GLY A 553 3.59 -42.93 26.53
C GLY A 553 3.16 -44.38 26.38
N TYR A 554 1.99 -44.58 25.77
CA TYR A 554 1.54 -45.87 25.28
C TYR A 554 1.54 -45.82 23.77
N ASP A 555 2.68 -46.14 23.18
CA ASP A 555 2.94 -45.87 21.79
C ASP A 555 2.64 -47.05 20.88
N VAL A 556 2.33 -46.75 19.63
CA VAL A 556 2.13 -47.76 18.59
C VAL A 556 3.08 -47.44 17.44
N ILE A 557 4.07 -48.31 17.23
CA ILE A 557 5.14 -48.07 16.26
C ILE A 557 5.16 -49.15 15.19
N PHE A 558 5.25 -48.74 13.94
CA PHE A 558 5.43 -49.58 12.77
C PHE A 558 6.71 -49.15 12.03
N GLY A 559 7.67 -50.07 11.84
CA GLY A 559 8.83 -49.84 10.96
C GLY A 559 8.43 -49.88 9.51
N ASP A 560 7.56 -50.81 9.13
CA ASP A 560 7.07 -51.14 7.78
C ASP A 560 8.14 -51.83 6.89
N ASP A 561 8.59 -51.25 5.76
CA ASP A 561 9.56 -51.88 4.84
C ASP A 561 10.99 -51.32 5.09
N GLY A 562 11.90 -52.08 5.71
CA GLY A 562 13.26 -51.63 5.94
C GLY A 562 13.97 -52.45 6.99
N ASP A 563 15.26 -52.20 7.24
CA ASP A 563 15.96 -52.71 8.40
C ASP A 563 15.93 -51.63 9.51
N ASP A 564 14.89 -51.67 10.35
CA ASP A 564 14.51 -50.56 11.23
C ASP A 564 15.08 -50.66 12.65
N LEU A 565 15.27 -49.50 13.27
CA LEU A 565 15.62 -49.40 14.71
C LEU A 565 14.41 -48.81 15.46
N ILE A 566 13.84 -49.62 16.36
CA ILE A 566 12.61 -49.28 17.07
C ILE A 566 12.84 -49.29 18.58
N ASP A 567 12.59 -48.16 19.22
CA ASP A 567 12.57 -47.99 20.67
C ASP A 567 11.18 -47.52 21.12
N GLY A 568 10.47 -48.32 21.92
CA GLY A 568 9.14 -47.91 22.46
C GLY A 568 9.25 -46.78 23.48
N GLY A 569 10.27 -46.83 24.34
CA GLY A 569 10.48 -45.79 25.34
C GLY A 569 9.95 -46.14 26.73
N GLU A 570 9.27 -45.20 27.39
CA GLU A 570 8.69 -45.40 28.73
C GLU A 570 7.20 -45.80 28.62
N LEU A 571 6.75 -46.69 29.53
CA LEU A 571 5.42 -47.29 29.59
C LEU A 571 5.23 -48.43 28.56
N ASN A 572 3.96 -48.86 28.31
CA ASN A 572 3.68 -50.12 27.62
C ASN A 572 3.39 -49.91 26.13
N ASP A 573 4.24 -50.37 25.28
CA ASP A 573 4.21 -50.07 23.87
C ASP A 573 3.82 -51.26 22.98
N ILE A 574 3.42 -50.96 21.78
CA ILE A 574 3.10 -51.96 20.76
C ILE A 574 3.99 -51.70 19.53
N LEU A 575 4.89 -52.61 19.27
CA LEU A 575 5.93 -52.46 18.25
C LEU A 575 5.74 -53.51 17.15
N SER A 576 5.97 -53.13 15.94
CA SER A 576 5.97 -53.96 14.73
C SER A 576 7.11 -53.53 13.83
N GLY A 577 8.06 -54.44 13.53
CA GLY A 577 9.17 -54.15 12.62
C GLY A 577 8.72 -54.08 11.17
N GLY A 578 7.98 -55.09 10.75
CA GLY A 578 7.49 -55.17 9.37
C GLY A 578 8.32 -56.07 8.49
N ALA A 579 8.81 -55.59 7.38
CA ALA A 579 9.58 -56.39 6.44
C ALA A 579 11.06 -55.96 6.41
N GLY A 580 11.96 -56.76 6.91
CA GLY A 580 13.39 -56.47 6.95
C GLY A 580 14.10 -57.18 8.09
N SER A 581 15.19 -56.61 8.52
CA SER A 581 15.99 -57.10 9.67
C SER A 581 15.99 -56.04 10.76
N ASP A 582 15.00 -56.12 11.64
CA ASP A 582 14.67 -55.04 12.55
C ASP A 582 15.38 -55.16 13.90
N ILE A 583 15.68 -54.04 14.51
CA ILE A 583 16.28 -53.98 15.84
C ILE A 583 15.27 -53.32 16.79
N PHE A 584 14.73 -54.12 17.71
CA PHE A 584 13.89 -53.65 18.80
C PHE A 584 14.73 -53.34 20.03
N VAL A 585 14.74 -52.13 20.49
CA VAL A 585 15.43 -51.72 21.73
C VAL A 585 14.51 -52.01 22.92
N TYR A 586 14.99 -52.75 23.89
CA TYR A 586 14.32 -52.98 25.16
C TYR A 586 15.22 -52.58 26.31
N ALA A 587 14.88 -51.51 26.98
CA ALA A 587 15.65 -50.94 28.06
C ALA A 587 14.96 -51.12 29.42
N ALA A 588 15.75 -51.09 30.53
CA ALA A 588 15.18 -51.13 31.86
C ALA A 588 14.31 -49.92 32.17
N GLY A 589 13.08 -50.15 32.62
CA GLY A 589 12.05 -49.11 32.86
C GLY A 589 11.03 -49.01 31.74
N GLY A 590 11.05 -49.96 30.79
CA GLY A 590 10.13 -50.02 29.67
C GLY A 590 8.77 -50.68 29.94
N ASP A 591 8.50 -51.03 31.18
CA ASP A 591 7.24 -51.65 31.64
C ASP A 591 6.81 -52.90 30.82
N ILE A 592 5.68 -52.92 30.10
CA ILE A 592 5.19 -54.11 29.38
C ILE A 592 5.04 -53.80 27.90
N ASP A 593 6.05 -54.17 27.10
CA ASP A 593 6.01 -53.97 25.67
C ASP A 593 5.55 -55.21 24.91
N THR A 594 4.99 -55.01 23.75
CA THR A 594 4.48 -56.07 22.90
C THR A 594 5.07 -55.97 21.49
N LEU A 595 5.92 -56.93 21.11
CA LEU A 595 6.33 -57.14 19.72
C LEU A 595 5.30 -57.98 18.99
N ARG A 596 4.82 -57.52 17.82
CA ARG A 596 3.71 -58.17 17.10
C ARG A 596 4.14 -59.17 16.04
N ASP A 597 5.24 -58.93 15.36
CA ASP A 597 5.65 -59.63 14.13
C ASP A 597 7.14 -60.10 14.15
N PHE A 598 7.80 -60.09 15.29
CA PHE A 598 9.18 -60.52 15.46
C PHE A 598 9.44 -61.91 14.85
N VAL A 599 10.45 -62.02 14.01
CA VAL A 599 10.85 -63.23 13.33
C VAL A 599 12.08 -63.85 14.02
N ALA A 600 11.84 -64.86 14.86
CA ALA A 600 12.89 -65.52 15.64
C ALA A 600 13.60 -66.66 14.87
N GLY A 601 14.87 -66.91 15.22
CA GLY A 601 15.59 -68.12 14.83
C GLY A 601 16.87 -67.93 14.02
N ALA A 602 17.62 -69.01 13.83
CA ALA A 602 18.91 -68.97 13.13
C ALA A 602 18.77 -68.64 11.65
N GLY A 603 19.22 -67.44 11.25
CA GLY A 603 19.16 -66.95 9.88
C GLY A 603 17.95 -66.06 9.64
N THR A 604 17.24 -65.69 10.68
CA THR A 604 16.22 -64.67 10.73
C THR A 604 16.85 -63.32 10.98
N GLU A 605 16.09 -62.33 10.79
CA GLU A 605 16.60 -61.02 10.50
C GLU A 605 16.41 -60.05 11.68
N ASP A 606 15.43 -60.33 12.59
CA ASP A 606 15.13 -59.44 13.70
C ASP A 606 15.99 -59.67 14.93
N VAL A 607 16.29 -58.59 15.67
CA VAL A 607 17.14 -58.59 16.85
C VAL A 607 16.51 -57.76 17.99
N ILE A 608 16.55 -58.29 19.20
CA ILE A 608 16.21 -57.54 20.42
C ILE A 608 17.51 -57.06 21.09
N LEU A 609 17.68 -55.74 21.16
CA LEU A 609 18.78 -55.12 21.90
C LEU A 609 18.36 -54.88 23.35
N ILE A 610 18.93 -55.69 24.26
CA ILE A 610 18.64 -55.57 25.69
C ILE A 610 19.68 -54.68 26.36
N SER A 611 19.22 -53.64 27.06
CA SER A 611 20.09 -52.66 27.71
C SER A 611 19.63 -52.28 29.13
N GLY A 612 20.55 -51.83 29.97
CA GLY A 612 20.21 -51.23 31.28
C GLY A 612 19.93 -52.22 32.44
N PHE A 613 19.77 -53.53 32.18
CA PHE A 613 19.42 -54.52 33.20
C PHE A 613 20.64 -55.01 33.98
N GLY A 614 21.87 -54.63 33.66
CA GLY A 614 23.12 -55.02 34.28
C GLY A 614 23.39 -56.49 34.14
N ALA A 615 24.27 -57.07 35.02
CA ALA A 615 24.72 -58.45 34.95
C ALA A 615 23.64 -59.53 35.17
N ALA A 616 22.40 -59.19 35.33
CA ALA A 616 21.28 -60.12 35.43
C ALA A 616 20.76 -60.62 34.09
N PHE A 617 20.98 -59.86 33.01
CA PHE A 617 20.52 -60.16 31.66
C PHE A 617 21.53 -59.68 30.58
N ASP A 618 22.81 -60.10 30.77
CA ASP A 618 23.91 -59.82 29.85
C ASP A 618 24.30 -61.02 28.96
N THR A 619 23.49 -62.09 29.04
CA THR A 619 23.68 -63.31 28.22
C THR A 619 22.37 -63.91 27.73
N PHE A 620 22.39 -64.50 26.55
CA PHE A 620 21.27 -65.28 25.99
C PHE A 620 20.69 -66.31 26.98
N ALA A 621 21.52 -67.00 27.76
CA ALA A 621 21.09 -68.03 28.71
C ALA A 621 20.21 -67.40 29.83
N GLU A 622 20.54 -66.23 30.29
CA GLU A 622 19.77 -65.51 31.32
C GLU A 622 18.41 -65.03 30.80
N VAL A 623 18.36 -64.50 29.60
CA VAL A 623 17.11 -64.06 28.93
C VAL A 623 16.22 -65.29 28.75
N ILE A 624 16.69 -66.38 28.19
CA ILE A 624 15.87 -67.58 27.97
C ILE A 624 15.44 -68.23 29.28
N ALA A 625 16.21 -68.10 30.35
CA ALA A 625 15.83 -68.60 31.69
C ALA A 625 14.66 -67.76 32.30
N ALA A 626 14.47 -66.53 31.92
CA ALA A 626 13.38 -65.69 32.33
C ALA A 626 12.16 -65.80 31.41
N ALA A 627 12.32 -66.46 30.25
CA ALA A 627 11.26 -66.59 29.25
C ALA A 627 10.27 -67.70 29.56
N THR A 628 8.99 -67.44 29.31
CA THR A 628 7.90 -68.44 29.41
C THR A 628 7.00 -68.31 28.20
N ASP A 629 6.37 -69.41 27.74
CA ASP A 629 5.37 -69.32 26.65
C ASP A 629 3.99 -69.87 27.07
N ASP A 630 2.95 -69.40 26.42
CA ASP A 630 1.57 -69.86 26.60
C ASP A 630 1.12 -70.84 25.50
N GLY A 631 2.03 -71.23 24.64
CA GLY A 631 1.79 -72.07 23.47
C GLY A 631 1.48 -71.30 22.19
N VAL A 632 1.52 -69.94 22.27
CA VAL A 632 1.34 -69.02 21.15
C VAL A 632 2.35 -67.88 21.22
N ASN A 633 2.58 -67.30 22.39
CA ASN A 633 3.41 -66.11 22.59
C ASN A 633 4.46 -66.41 23.64
N THR A 634 5.60 -65.74 23.57
CA THR A 634 6.63 -65.74 24.61
C THR A 634 6.52 -64.48 25.47
N THR A 635 6.70 -64.67 26.80
CA THR A 635 6.81 -63.56 27.76
C THR A 635 8.16 -63.68 28.46
N ILE A 636 8.95 -62.62 28.44
CA ILE A 636 10.23 -62.50 29.14
C ILE A 636 10.07 -61.52 30.30
N ASP A 637 10.22 -61.99 31.53
CA ASP A 637 10.09 -61.17 32.75
C ASP A 637 11.49 -60.80 33.27
N PHE A 638 11.86 -59.53 33.07
CA PHE A 638 13.12 -58.98 33.50
C PHE A 638 13.12 -58.55 34.98
N GLY A 639 11.98 -58.64 35.64
CA GLY A 639 11.77 -58.22 37.02
C GLY A 639 11.45 -56.75 37.15
N ALA A 640 11.12 -56.31 38.37
CA ALA A 640 10.75 -54.92 38.69
C ALA A 640 9.52 -54.37 37.95
N GLY A 641 8.85 -55.15 37.15
CA GLY A 641 7.71 -54.76 36.31
C GLY A 641 8.01 -54.76 34.81
N ASP A 642 9.27 -54.91 34.46
CA ASP A 642 9.72 -54.91 33.06
C ASP A 642 9.42 -56.26 32.41
N VAL A 643 8.56 -56.29 31.40
CA VAL A 643 8.08 -57.51 30.73
C VAL A 643 8.00 -57.28 29.22
N LEU A 644 8.65 -58.14 28.45
CA LEU A 644 8.54 -58.16 27.01
C LEU A 644 7.64 -59.30 26.54
N VAL A 645 6.59 -58.98 25.79
CA VAL A 645 5.65 -59.96 25.21
C VAL A 645 5.89 -60.06 23.71
N ILE A 646 6.30 -61.22 23.22
CA ILE A 646 6.60 -61.50 21.82
C ILE A 646 5.51 -62.42 21.27
N ARG A 647 4.71 -61.91 20.35
CA ARG A 647 3.57 -62.63 19.81
C ARG A 647 3.96 -63.55 18.68
N GLY A 648 3.36 -64.74 18.68
CA GLY A 648 3.51 -65.73 17.60
C GLY A 648 4.85 -66.50 17.67
N VAL A 649 5.71 -66.27 18.65
CA VAL A 649 7.02 -66.91 18.82
C VAL A 649 7.04 -67.74 20.10
N LEU A 650 7.58 -68.94 20.03
CA LEU A 650 7.74 -69.80 21.18
C LEU A 650 9.20 -69.79 21.67
N VAL A 651 9.44 -70.04 22.98
CA VAL A 651 10.78 -69.96 23.62
C VAL A 651 11.83 -70.79 22.90
N PHE A 652 11.44 -71.94 22.30
CA PHE A 652 12.38 -72.81 21.63
C PHE A 652 12.79 -72.34 20.22
N GLU A 653 12.12 -71.34 19.67
CA GLU A 653 12.40 -70.76 18.35
C GLU A 653 13.53 -69.73 18.39
N PHE A 654 13.85 -69.19 19.55
CA PHE A 654 14.95 -68.23 19.70
C PHE A 654 16.33 -68.82 19.49
N ALA A 655 17.19 -68.04 18.86
CA ALA A 655 18.59 -68.29 18.64
C ALA A 655 19.46 -67.20 19.29
N LEU A 656 20.77 -67.47 19.50
CA LEU A 656 21.70 -66.52 20.13
C LEU A 656 21.74 -65.16 19.40
N GLN A 657 21.55 -65.14 18.10
CA GLN A 657 21.61 -63.98 17.25
C GLN A 657 20.37 -63.08 17.34
N ASP A 658 19.27 -63.60 17.89
CA ASP A 658 18.04 -62.84 18.11
C ASP A 658 18.17 -61.82 19.25
N PHE A 659 19.29 -61.86 19.98
CA PHE A 659 19.56 -60.95 21.11
C PHE A 659 20.94 -60.32 21.02
N THR A 660 21.00 -59.02 21.24
CA THR A 660 22.23 -58.25 21.43
C THR A 660 22.21 -57.59 22.82
N PHE A 661 23.36 -57.46 23.44
CA PHE A 661 23.46 -56.93 24.80
C PHE A 661 24.30 -55.65 24.81
N GLY A 662 23.73 -54.51 25.29
CA GLY A 662 24.31 -53.17 25.33
C GLY A 662 24.80 -52.75 26.72
#